data_524d3efc5ab2c494e130d04cf8719bff
#
_entry.id   524d3efc5ab2c494e130d04cf8719bff
#
_cell.length_a   1.000
_cell.length_b   1.000
_cell.length_c   1.000
_cell.angle_alpha   90.00
_cell.angle_beta   90.00
_cell.angle_gamma   90.00
#
_symmetry.space_group_name_H-M   'P 1'
#
loop_
_entity.id
_entity.type
_entity.pdbx_description
1 polymer ?
#
loop_
_entity_poly.entity_id
_entity_poly.type
_entity_poly.pdbx_seq_one_letter_code
_entity_poly.pdbx_strand_id
1 'polypeptide(L)'
;MRIAAGTPPLGVEVAVALLAGVGGCLLLPWLTPWPLLVVLLLASVAAWWTRGDWRRIAGALVFGFALAGLHAAVALARELPPDWEQHDAVVTGRIVELPVEEERRTRFLFRVDGDDAQPARLRGRLLRVAWYEDDHHPAASHPHPALASGSRWRMQVRLRAPRGLRNPGGGDSEQFALAQRVSANGYVRNPELARRLAPPAGLDAWRDRMSARITKAVHVPSSRFVRALALGDTRALDDDDWGILRAAGLTPLIAISGFHVGLVAGLFALAASGLWRMLPALGTRIPRPPAAAVAAVIGAVGYTAIAGFALPTVRTALMIAIVAAARVVRRPQSAGASLALAVIAILLADPLSLLAAGFWLSVLGVAWLLWCLPDAGRSVLRDFASAQAVATVGLLPLTVVLFGQASLAGPLANLLAVPWWSLVVVPLALLGTGLEALHADAGEWMWRLSAWTFDLAWPLFQRIGSSELAMWWLPEARWFALPMALSGAFWLLLPRGVPGKPLAVLLWLPLLWPQRDLPAHGGFDLTVIDVGQGLSVVVRTSGHTLLYDMGPAVHDGFDAGERAVTPTLHALGVARIDAAVISHGDNDHAGGWPAVEREFPVVHSFAPEGSPTAALSHCIAGKQWRWDGVTFRFLHPTPDFPYLGNEAGCVLRIEGRHHAVLLTADIGEVIERGLVRRVPRALRADIVVVPHHGSNGSSDPEFIAATHARFALVSSGWGNRFGHPRPQVVERWCAAGARVVDTSREGALTVRADATGITLAQRRFAHPRFWDAARRVGQTHFSCGDSAQADAAEGIATGG
;
A
#
# COMPACT_ATOMS: atom_id res chain seq x y z
N MET A 1 13.44 5.86 51.83
CA MET A 1 12.27 6.60 51.39
C MET A 1 12.57 7.20 50.02
N ARG A 2 12.29 6.46 48.88
CA ARG A 2 12.43 7.01 47.54
C ARG A 2 11.23 7.96 47.34
N ILE A 3 11.50 9.25 47.29
CA ILE A 3 10.54 10.23 46.82
C ILE A 3 10.10 9.74 45.41
N ALA A 4 8.83 9.39 45.24
CA ALA A 4 8.26 9.04 43.94
C ALA A 4 8.49 10.25 43.04
N ALA A 5 9.52 10.19 42.23
CA ALA A 5 9.75 11.16 41.17
C ALA A 5 8.58 11.01 40.18
N GLY A 6 7.68 12.02 40.15
CA GLY A 6 6.54 12.01 39.24
C GLY A 6 6.97 11.80 37.79
N THR A 7 6.06 11.29 36.98
CA THR A 7 6.29 11.03 35.54
C THR A 7 6.88 12.27 34.86
N PRO A 8 8.06 12.16 34.22
CA PRO A 8 8.65 13.29 33.52
C PRO A 8 7.77 13.75 32.35
N PRO A 9 7.71 15.05 32.06
CA PRO A 9 6.82 15.60 31.02
C PRO A 9 7.10 15.06 29.61
N LEU A 10 8.27 14.45 29.39
CA LEU A 10 8.71 13.83 28.12
C LEU A 10 9.21 12.40 28.37
N GLY A 11 8.54 11.67 29.26
CA GLY A 11 8.88 10.29 29.63
C GLY A 11 8.25 9.24 28.71
N VAL A 12 8.53 7.97 29.00
CA VAL A 12 8.02 6.82 28.25
C VAL A 12 6.50 6.76 28.30
N GLU A 13 5.89 6.97 29.47
CA GLU A 13 4.44 6.94 29.67
C GLU A 13 3.74 8.01 28.83
N VAL A 14 4.33 9.19 28.74
CA VAL A 14 3.84 10.31 27.92
C VAL A 14 3.95 9.98 26.44
N ALA A 15 5.06 9.39 26.00
CA ALA A 15 5.24 8.96 24.61
C ALA A 15 4.19 7.93 24.21
N VAL A 16 3.92 6.94 25.08
CA VAL A 16 2.90 5.91 24.87
C VAL A 16 1.50 6.52 24.84
N ALA A 17 1.18 7.44 25.73
CA ALA A 17 -0.11 8.14 25.77
C ALA A 17 -0.32 8.98 24.51
N LEU A 18 0.71 9.73 24.07
CA LEU A 18 0.67 10.50 22.82
C LEU A 18 0.44 9.59 21.60
N LEU A 19 1.18 8.48 21.54
CA LEU A 19 1.03 7.48 20.48
C LEU A 19 -0.38 6.89 20.47
N ALA A 20 -0.91 6.54 21.63
CA ALA A 20 -2.27 6.02 21.78
C ALA A 20 -3.33 7.05 21.34
N GLY A 21 -3.13 8.32 21.68
CA GLY A 21 -4.00 9.42 21.26
C GLY A 21 -4.01 9.60 19.74
N VAL A 22 -2.84 9.65 19.11
CA VAL A 22 -2.71 9.72 17.64
C VAL A 22 -3.35 8.50 16.99
N GLY A 23 -3.02 7.29 17.46
CA GLY A 23 -3.59 6.05 16.95
C GLY A 23 -5.10 6.00 17.11
N GLY A 24 -5.62 6.42 18.27
CA GLY A 24 -7.07 6.49 18.53
C GLY A 24 -7.79 7.40 17.52
N CYS A 25 -7.23 8.57 17.19
CA CYS A 25 -7.79 9.44 16.16
C CYS A 25 -7.79 8.77 14.77
N LEU A 26 -6.67 8.15 14.38
CA LEU A 26 -6.52 7.55 13.05
C LEU A 26 -7.34 6.27 12.87
N LEU A 27 -7.74 5.60 13.95
CA LEU A 27 -8.60 4.41 13.90
C LEU A 27 -10.09 4.73 13.82
N LEU A 28 -10.49 5.97 14.10
CA LEU A 28 -11.89 6.36 13.99
C LEU A 28 -12.37 6.36 12.54
N PRO A 29 -13.63 5.95 12.30
CA PRO A 29 -14.23 5.99 10.98
C PRO A 29 -14.65 7.38 10.52
N TRP A 30 -14.66 8.37 11.40
CA TRP A 30 -15.00 9.77 11.11
C TRP A 30 -13.95 10.71 11.68
N LEU A 31 -13.80 11.87 11.08
CA LEU A 31 -12.93 12.92 11.60
C LEU A 31 -13.73 13.84 12.53
N THR A 32 -13.21 14.06 13.73
CA THR A 32 -13.79 15.01 14.69
C THR A 32 -13.76 16.43 14.11
N PRO A 33 -14.82 17.25 14.26
CA PRO A 33 -14.85 18.61 13.76
C PRO A 33 -13.67 19.44 14.25
N TRP A 34 -13.03 20.19 13.35
CA TRP A 34 -11.80 20.93 13.64
C TRP A 34 -11.93 21.94 14.82
N PRO A 35 -13.08 22.64 15.06
CA PRO A 35 -13.17 23.53 16.23
C PRO A 35 -13.04 22.77 17.56
N LEU A 36 -13.66 21.59 17.65
CA LEU A 36 -13.54 20.74 18.84
C LEU A 36 -12.10 20.24 19.02
N LEU A 37 -11.42 19.88 17.92
CA LEU A 37 -10.00 19.49 17.97
C LEU A 37 -9.10 20.61 18.48
N VAL A 38 -9.38 21.87 18.10
CA VAL A 38 -8.64 23.03 18.62
C VAL A 38 -8.87 23.20 20.11
N VAL A 39 -10.12 23.11 20.58
CA VAL A 39 -10.44 23.19 22.00
C VAL A 39 -9.74 22.08 22.78
N LEU A 40 -9.79 20.83 22.30
CA LEU A 40 -9.14 19.69 22.92
C LEU A 40 -7.61 19.88 22.95
N LEU A 41 -7.02 20.40 21.87
CA LEU A 41 -5.59 20.68 21.81
C LEU A 41 -5.17 21.70 22.87
N LEU A 42 -5.86 22.83 22.99
CA LEU A 42 -5.56 23.88 23.95
C LEU A 42 -5.75 23.40 25.42
N ALA A 43 -6.84 22.70 25.70
CA ALA A 43 -7.08 22.14 27.03
C ALA A 43 -6.04 21.09 27.42
N SER A 44 -5.61 20.26 26.46
CA SER A 44 -4.64 19.20 26.68
C SER A 44 -3.23 19.72 26.98
N VAL A 45 -2.82 20.86 26.42
CA VAL A 45 -1.53 21.49 26.69
C VAL A 45 -1.42 21.83 28.19
N ALA A 46 -2.45 22.43 28.75
CA ALA A 46 -2.48 22.76 30.18
C ALA A 46 -2.38 21.49 31.04
N ALA A 47 -3.15 20.44 30.69
CA ALA A 47 -3.12 19.16 31.41
C ALA A 47 -1.78 18.45 31.29
N TRP A 48 -1.13 18.45 30.12
CA TRP A 48 0.18 17.82 29.92
C TRP A 48 1.27 18.41 30.83
N TRP A 49 1.26 19.72 31.02
CA TRP A 49 2.28 20.40 31.81
C TRP A 49 1.95 20.48 33.33
N THR A 50 0.84 19.89 33.77
CA THR A 50 0.54 19.82 35.22
C THR A 50 1.52 18.89 35.96
N ARG A 51 1.59 19.04 37.29
CA ARG A 51 2.43 18.18 38.17
C ARG A 51 1.78 16.83 38.51
N GLY A 52 0.51 16.61 38.12
CA GLY A 52 -0.21 15.36 38.41
C GLY A 52 0.03 14.32 37.31
N ASP A 53 0.53 13.12 37.64
CA ASP A 53 0.91 12.08 36.69
C ASP A 53 -0.23 11.67 35.76
N TRP A 54 -1.40 11.37 36.29
CA TRP A 54 -2.55 10.95 35.47
C TRP A 54 -3.06 12.07 34.54
N ARG A 55 -3.02 13.34 35.02
CA ARG A 55 -3.42 14.50 34.20
C ARG A 55 -2.46 14.71 33.03
N ARG A 56 -1.17 14.49 33.26
CA ARG A 56 -0.13 14.59 32.24
C ARG A 56 -0.30 13.51 31.18
N ILE A 57 -0.53 12.26 31.59
CA ILE A 57 -0.78 11.14 30.67
C ILE A 57 -2.06 11.40 29.86
N ALA A 58 -3.16 11.78 30.53
CA ALA A 58 -4.42 12.13 29.86
C ALA A 58 -4.25 13.33 28.92
N GLY A 59 -3.51 14.37 29.33
CA GLY A 59 -3.18 15.51 28.49
C GLY A 59 -2.42 15.12 27.24
N ALA A 60 -1.39 14.28 27.36
CA ALA A 60 -0.62 13.80 26.21
C ALA A 60 -1.48 12.96 25.24
N LEU A 61 -2.37 12.11 25.76
CA LEU A 61 -3.28 11.31 24.97
C LEU A 61 -4.24 12.21 24.18
N VAL A 62 -4.92 13.14 24.84
CA VAL A 62 -5.87 14.06 24.18
C VAL A 62 -5.14 14.98 23.22
N PHE A 63 -3.94 15.44 23.57
CA PHE A 63 -3.10 16.23 22.68
C PHE A 63 -2.77 15.49 21.39
N GLY A 64 -2.31 14.24 21.50
CA GLY A 64 -2.01 13.39 20.34
C GLY A 64 -3.22 13.18 19.43
N PHE A 65 -4.39 12.92 20.02
CA PHE A 65 -5.64 12.79 19.31
C PHE A 65 -6.00 14.08 18.54
N ALA A 66 -5.96 15.21 19.21
CA ALA A 66 -6.32 16.49 18.61
C ALA A 66 -5.33 16.93 17.53
N LEU A 67 -4.02 16.73 17.77
CA LEU A 67 -2.97 17.05 16.81
C LEU A 67 -3.11 16.22 15.53
N ALA A 68 -3.33 14.92 15.65
CA ALA A 68 -3.54 14.02 14.51
C ALA A 68 -4.78 14.43 13.71
N GLY A 69 -5.88 14.71 14.40
CA GLY A 69 -7.12 15.16 13.78
C GLY A 69 -6.97 16.48 13.01
N LEU A 70 -6.25 17.47 13.57
CA LEU A 70 -5.99 18.74 12.90
C LEU A 70 -5.09 18.57 11.67
N HIS A 71 -4.02 17.76 11.78
CA HIS A 71 -3.16 17.45 10.63
C HIS A 71 -3.95 16.74 9.52
N ALA A 72 -4.80 15.78 9.87
CA ALA A 72 -5.68 15.10 8.94
C ALA A 72 -6.69 16.05 8.30
N ALA A 73 -7.34 16.92 9.09
CA ALA A 73 -8.28 17.91 8.59
C ALA A 73 -7.63 18.86 7.57
N VAL A 74 -6.42 19.35 7.87
CA VAL A 74 -5.66 20.21 6.95
C VAL A 74 -5.26 19.44 5.68
N ALA A 75 -4.83 18.19 5.79
CA ALA A 75 -4.44 17.38 4.64
C ALA A 75 -5.63 17.11 3.72
N LEU A 76 -6.79 16.71 4.29
CA LEU A 76 -8.02 16.46 3.54
C LEU A 76 -8.61 17.76 2.91
N ALA A 77 -8.55 18.89 3.63
CA ALA A 77 -8.97 20.19 3.08
C ALA A 77 -8.09 20.66 1.90
N ARG A 78 -6.87 20.11 1.77
CA ARG A 78 -5.97 20.37 0.65
C ARG A 78 -6.16 19.40 -0.51
N GLU A 79 -6.99 18.38 -0.41
CA GLU A 79 -7.31 17.52 -1.53
C GLU A 79 -8.07 18.29 -2.63
N LEU A 80 -8.00 17.78 -3.85
CA LEU A 80 -8.70 18.39 -4.98
C LEU A 80 -10.23 18.32 -4.74
N PRO A 81 -10.95 19.45 -4.81
CA PRO A 81 -12.41 19.44 -4.67
C PRO A 81 -13.08 18.67 -5.82
N PRO A 82 -14.26 18.05 -5.60
CA PRO A 82 -14.96 17.27 -6.60
C PRO A 82 -15.31 18.04 -7.89
N ASP A 83 -15.62 19.32 -7.76
CA ASP A 83 -15.90 20.25 -8.88
C ASP A 83 -14.70 20.54 -9.77
N TRP A 84 -13.49 20.18 -9.30
CA TRP A 84 -12.25 20.33 -10.06
C TRP A 84 -11.75 19.00 -10.66
N GLU A 85 -12.43 17.89 -10.37
CA GLU A 85 -12.04 16.61 -10.97
C GLU A 85 -12.24 16.62 -12.48
N GLN A 86 -11.27 16.06 -13.21
CA GLN A 86 -11.24 15.97 -14.67
C GLN A 86 -11.14 17.32 -15.41
N HIS A 87 -10.93 18.43 -14.70
CA HIS A 87 -10.66 19.71 -15.33
C HIS A 87 -9.18 19.86 -15.68
N ASP A 88 -8.94 20.58 -16.77
CA ASP A 88 -7.59 20.89 -17.21
C ASP A 88 -7.10 22.16 -16.51
N ALA A 89 -5.92 22.11 -15.93
CA ALA A 89 -5.30 23.23 -15.24
C ALA A 89 -3.87 23.46 -15.75
N VAL A 90 -3.50 24.72 -16.00
CA VAL A 90 -2.11 25.09 -16.27
C VAL A 90 -1.44 25.39 -14.93
N VAL A 91 -0.38 24.64 -14.64
CA VAL A 91 0.39 24.77 -13.39
C VAL A 91 1.85 25.02 -13.67
N THR A 92 2.46 25.84 -12.81
CA THR A 92 3.91 26.04 -12.76
C THR A 92 4.43 25.56 -11.42
N GLY A 93 5.56 24.87 -11.41
CA GLY A 93 6.11 24.32 -10.19
C GLY A 93 7.39 23.53 -10.41
N ARG A 94 7.80 22.76 -9.41
CA ARG A 94 9.04 21.95 -9.44
C ARG A 94 8.74 20.47 -9.29
N ILE A 95 9.51 19.67 -10.03
CA ILE A 95 9.59 18.24 -9.82
C ILE A 95 10.35 18.00 -8.51
N VAL A 96 9.72 17.29 -7.58
CA VAL A 96 10.31 16.87 -6.30
C VAL A 96 10.47 15.36 -6.29
N GLU A 97 11.51 14.88 -5.63
CA GLU A 97 11.97 13.49 -5.68
C GLU A 97 12.45 13.04 -7.08
N LEU A 98 12.84 11.80 -7.19
CA LEU A 98 13.35 11.22 -8.44
C LEU A 98 12.17 10.77 -9.32
N PRO A 99 12.00 11.25 -10.56
CA PRO A 99 10.99 10.75 -11.48
C PRO A 99 11.18 9.25 -11.74
N VAL A 100 10.08 8.51 -11.79
CA VAL A 100 10.08 7.08 -12.10
C VAL A 100 9.71 6.91 -13.56
N GLU A 101 10.68 6.46 -14.35
CA GLU A 101 10.50 6.14 -15.76
C GLU A 101 9.98 4.71 -15.87
N GLU A 102 8.84 4.54 -16.51
CA GLU A 102 8.23 3.28 -16.93
C GLU A 102 8.21 3.27 -18.46
N GLU A 103 8.05 2.14 -19.09
CA GLU A 103 8.19 2.00 -20.55
C GLU A 103 7.32 2.99 -21.37
N ARG A 104 6.10 3.28 -20.85
CA ARG A 104 5.11 4.12 -21.54
C ARG A 104 4.77 5.41 -20.82
N ARG A 105 5.36 5.66 -19.67
CA ARG A 105 5.09 6.88 -18.90
C ARG A 105 6.20 7.21 -17.93
N THR A 106 6.35 8.47 -17.61
CA THR A 106 7.17 8.93 -16.49
C THR A 106 6.26 9.46 -15.38
N ARG A 107 6.38 8.92 -14.17
CA ARG A 107 5.66 9.40 -12.98
C ARG A 107 6.58 10.24 -12.11
N PHE A 108 6.05 11.36 -11.61
CA PHE A 108 6.78 12.28 -10.74
C PHE A 108 5.87 13.00 -9.77
N LEU A 109 6.46 13.44 -8.67
CA LEU A 109 5.81 14.36 -7.74
C LEU A 109 6.10 15.79 -8.18
N PHE A 110 5.06 16.61 -8.25
CA PHE A 110 5.12 17.98 -8.71
C PHE A 110 4.59 18.93 -7.65
N ARG A 111 5.43 19.81 -7.16
CA ARG A 111 5.03 20.84 -6.21
C ARG A 111 4.72 22.12 -6.96
N VAL A 112 3.45 22.50 -6.96
CA VAL A 112 2.99 23.75 -7.57
C VAL A 112 3.56 24.94 -6.80
N ASP A 113 3.96 25.99 -7.50
CA ASP A 113 4.47 27.21 -6.87
C ASP A 113 3.39 27.89 -6.02
N GLY A 114 3.80 28.62 -5.01
CA GLY A 114 2.88 29.29 -4.06
C GLY A 114 2.44 30.70 -4.49
N ASP A 115 2.87 31.17 -5.68
CA ASP A 115 2.59 32.51 -6.16
C ASP A 115 1.14 32.70 -6.66
N ASP A 116 0.71 33.96 -6.81
CA ASP A 116 -0.63 34.31 -7.23
C ASP A 116 -0.94 34.00 -8.69
N ALA A 117 0.07 33.68 -9.50
CA ALA A 117 -0.10 33.25 -10.88
C ALA A 117 -0.67 31.83 -10.99
N GLN A 118 -0.65 31.05 -9.90
CA GLN A 118 -1.18 29.70 -9.87
C GLN A 118 -2.68 29.70 -9.50
N PRO A 119 -3.46 28.72 -9.99
CA PRO A 119 -4.84 28.53 -9.54
C PRO A 119 -4.91 28.43 -8.02
N ALA A 120 -5.73 29.24 -7.37
CA ALA A 120 -5.80 29.37 -5.91
C ALA A 120 -5.97 28.01 -5.21
N ARG A 121 -6.71 27.11 -5.83
CA ARG A 121 -6.95 25.73 -5.32
C ARG A 121 -5.72 24.82 -5.40
N LEU A 122 -4.71 25.16 -6.19
CA LEU A 122 -3.51 24.31 -6.42
C LEU A 122 -2.23 24.90 -5.85
N ARG A 123 -2.23 26.13 -5.34
CA ARG A 123 -1.05 26.83 -4.81
C ARG A 123 -0.33 26.02 -3.73
N GLY A 124 0.96 25.80 -3.90
CA GLY A 124 1.81 25.10 -2.95
C GLY A 124 1.46 23.62 -2.74
N ARG A 125 0.50 23.06 -3.52
CA ARG A 125 0.07 21.69 -3.37
C ARG A 125 1.03 20.71 -4.03
N LEU A 126 1.06 19.49 -3.50
CA LEU A 126 1.82 18.38 -4.05
C LEU A 126 0.90 17.53 -4.92
N LEU A 127 1.26 17.39 -6.18
CA LEU A 127 0.54 16.60 -7.18
C LEU A 127 1.38 15.38 -7.55
N ARG A 128 0.74 14.25 -7.78
CA ARG A 128 1.36 13.09 -8.43
C ARG A 128 0.92 13.07 -9.87
N VAL A 129 1.87 13.31 -10.78
CA VAL A 129 1.61 13.49 -12.20
C VAL A 129 2.28 12.39 -13.00
N ALA A 130 1.58 11.89 -14.02
CA ALA A 130 2.12 10.99 -15.02
C ALA A 130 2.26 11.73 -16.35
N TRP A 131 3.35 11.49 -17.05
CA TRP A 131 3.55 11.94 -18.43
C TRP A 131 3.56 10.69 -19.30
N TYR A 132 2.54 10.52 -20.14
CA TYR A 132 2.42 9.38 -21.06
C TYR A 132 3.12 9.68 -22.39
N GLU A 133 3.73 8.64 -22.98
CA GLU A 133 4.23 8.67 -24.34
C GLU A 133 3.07 8.51 -25.33
N ASP A 134 3.14 9.18 -26.48
CA ASP A 134 2.08 9.10 -27.47
C ASP A 134 2.34 7.90 -28.41
N ASP A 135 1.60 6.81 -28.21
CA ASP A 135 1.67 5.59 -29.01
C ASP A 135 1.18 5.77 -30.45
N HIS A 136 0.45 6.86 -30.74
CA HIS A 136 -0.17 7.08 -32.04
C HIS A 136 0.78 7.68 -33.09
N HIS A 137 1.95 8.17 -32.68
CA HIS A 137 2.94 8.75 -33.59
C HIS A 137 4.37 8.32 -33.22
N PRO A 138 4.75 7.03 -33.41
CA PRO A 138 6.10 6.57 -33.10
C PRO A 138 7.22 7.28 -33.91
N ALA A 139 6.89 7.90 -35.05
CA ALA A 139 7.81 8.69 -35.83
C ALA A 139 7.93 10.16 -35.35
N ALA A 140 7.04 10.61 -34.49
CA ALA A 140 7.02 11.93 -33.86
C ALA A 140 7.40 11.90 -32.38
N SER A 141 7.91 10.77 -31.88
CA SER A 141 8.45 10.67 -30.53
C SER A 141 9.65 11.58 -30.41
N HIS A 142 9.38 12.87 -30.11
CA HIS A 142 10.40 13.69 -29.51
C HIS A 142 10.82 13.00 -28.23
N PRO A 143 12.13 12.66 -28.05
CA PRO A 143 12.60 12.10 -26.80
C PRO A 143 12.08 13.02 -25.69
N HIS A 144 11.41 12.45 -24.68
CA HIS A 144 10.94 13.24 -23.54
C HIS A 144 12.02 14.20 -23.12
N PRO A 145 11.70 15.49 -22.99
CA PRO A 145 12.65 16.38 -22.35
C PRO A 145 12.90 15.79 -20.97
N ALA A 146 14.15 15.44 -20.67
CA ALA A 146 14.52 14.75 -19.44
C ALA A 146 13.84 15.42 -18.24
N LEU A 147 12.83 14.73 -17.67
CA LEU A 147 12.09 15.17 -16.50
C LEU A 147 12.97 14.95 -15.28
N ALA A 148 13.95 15.83 -15.09
CA ALA A 148 14.93 15.69 -14.03
C ALA A 148 14.44 16.33 -12.73
N SER A 149 14.79 15.71 -11.62
CA SER A 149 14.51 16.21 -10.27
C SER A 149 14.97 17.66 -10.07
N GLY A 150 14.18 18.45 -9.38
CA GLY A 150 14.50 19.86 -9.09
C GLY A 150 14.31 20.81 -10.25
N SER A 151 13.95 20.35 -11.46
CA SER A 151 13.63 21.21 -12.59
C SER A 151 12.27 21.89 -12.40
N ARG A 152 12.15 23.13 -12.90
CA ARG A 152 10.90 23.90 -12.84
C ARG A 152 10.23 23.87 -14.19
N TRP A 153 8.92 23.55 -14.19
CA TRP A 153 8.13 23.37 -15.40
C TRP A 153 6.82 24.15 -15.33
N ARG A 154 6.32 24.52 -16.50
CA ARG A 154 4.94 24.94 -16.75
C ARG A 154 4.30 23.89 -17.64
N MET A 155 3.18 23.30 -17.20
CA MET A 155 2.49 22.24 -17.92
C MET A 155 0.97 22.30 -17.71
N GLN A 156 0.22 21.79 -18.67
CA GLN A 156 -1.21 21.58 -18.55
C GLN A 156 -1.45 20.16 -18.04
N VAL A 157 -2.17 20.07 -16.94
CA VAL A 157 -2.45 18.78 -16.27
C VAL A 157 -3.95 18.58 -16.13
N ARG A 158 -4.39 17.33 -16.25
CA ARG A 158 -5.74 16.91 -15.87
C ARG A 158 -5.67 16.16 -14.57
N LEU A 159 -6.45 16.61 -13.59
CA LEU A 159 -6.33 16.20 -12.21
C LEU A 159 -7.58 15.46 -11.71
N ARG A 160 -7.37 14.54 -10.76
CA ARG A 160 -8.39 13.87 -9.96
C ARG A 160 -7.94 13.83 -8.50
N ALA A 161 -8.89 13.85 -7.58
CA ALA A 161 -8.56 13.59 -6.18
C ALA A 161 -7.99 12.18 -6.00
N PRO A 162 -7.12 11.95 -4.99
CA PRO A 162 -6.61 10.62 -4.71
C PRO A 162 -7.77 9.66 -4.40
N ARG A 163 -7.83 8.57 -5.16
CA ARG A 163 -8.79 7.49 -4.95
C ARG A 163 -8.11 6.16 -5.25
N GLY A 164 -8.35 5.17 -4.40
CA GLY A 164 -7.78 3.85 -4.50
C GLY A 164 -8.81 2.75 -4.64
N LEU A 165 -8.36 1.59 -5.09
CA LEU A 165 -9.11 0.36 -5.04
C LEU A 165 -9.24 -0.09 -3.58
N ARG A 166 -10.39 -0.67 -3.23
CA ARG A 166 -10.69 -1.10 -1.86
C ARG A 166 -11.07 -2.57 -1.82
N ASN A 167 -10.07 -3.41 -1.59
CA ASN A 167 -10.20 -4.87 -1.57
C ASN A 167 -9.72 -5.46 -0.24
N PRO A 168 -10.12 -6.70 0.13
CA PRO A 168 -9.41 -7.48 1.12
C PRO A 168 -7.94 -7.66 0.70
N GLY A 169 -6.99 -7.52 1.64
CA GLY A 169 -5.54 -7.67 1.36
C GLY A 169 -4.92 -6.58 0.48
N GLY A 170 -5.72 -5.75 -0.18
CA GLY A 170 -5.24 -4.67 -1.05
C GLY A 170 -4.62 -3.50 -0.28
N GLY A 171 -3.62 -2.85 -0.88
CA GLY A 171 -3.01 -1.62 -0.34
C GLY A 171 -3.98 -0.43 -0.35
N ASP A 172 -3.89 0.44 0.66
CA ASP A 172 -4.69 1.66 0.74
C ASP A 172 -3.94 2.85 0.15
N SER A 173 -4.15 3.13 -1.14
CA SER A 173 -3.52 4.26 -1.82
C SER A 173 -4.04 5.62 -1.35
N GLU A 174 -5.25 5.69 -0.79
CA GLU A 174 -5.82 6.90 -0.18
C GLU A 174 -5.10 7.21 1.15
N GLN A 175 -4.87 6.21 2.00
CA GLN A 175 -4.03 6.32 3.20
C GLN A 175 -2.62 6.81 2.85
N PHE A 176 -2.04 6.25 1.80
CA PHE A 176 -0.70 6.63 1.36
C PHE A 176 -0.65 8.07 0.84
N ALA A 177 -1.66 8.50 0.08
CA ALA A 177 -1.79 9.88 -0.40
C ALA A 177 -1.95 10.85 0.78
N LEU A 178 -2.78 10.51 1.78
CA LEU A 178 -2.94 11.31 3.01
C LEU A 178 -1.62 11.44 3.76
N ALA A 179 -0.90 10.33 3.98
CA ALA A 179 0.39 10.33 4.67
C ALA A 179 1.44 11.18 3.96
N GLN A 180 1.47 11.16 2.63
CA GLN A 180 2.37 11.96 1.80
C GLN A 180 1.85 13.38 1.50
N ARG A 181 0.61 13.70 1.91
CA ARG A 181 -0.07 14.98 1.62
C ARG A 181 -0.18 15.26 0.11
N VAL A 182 -0.38 14.22 -0.69
CA VAL A 182 -0.66 14.35 -2.12
C VAL A 182 -2.09 14.86 -2.30
N SER A 183 -2.23 16.04 -2.89
CA SER A 183 -3.54 16.70 -3.04
C SER A 183 -4.34 16.21 -4.24
N ALA A 184 -3.64 15.77 -5.30
CA ALA A 184 -4.27 15.22 -6.50
C ALA A 184 -3.33 14.27 -7.25
N ASN A 185 -3.93 13.33 -7.97
CA ASN A 185 -3.28 12.54 -9.00
C ASN A 185 -3.69 13.08 -10.37
N GLY A 186 -2.83 12.97 -11.37
CA GLY A 186 -3.18 13.43 -12.71
C GLY A 186 -2.14 13.07 -13.76
N TYR A 187 -2.35 13.61 -14.95
CA TYR A 187 -1.42 13.42 -16.07
C TYR A 187 -1.27 14.69 -16.87
N VAL A 188 -0.14 14.80 -17.59
CA VAL A 188 0.11 15.90 -18.52
C VAL A 188 -0.82 15.74 -19.72
N ARG A 189 -1.70 16.75 -19.95
CA ARG A 189 -2.74 16.68 -20.97
C ARG A 189 -2.19 16.95 -22.36
N ASN A 190 -1.39 18.01 -22.50
CA ASN A 190 -0.79 18.43 -23.74
C ASN A 190 0.74 18.55 -23.56
N PRO A 191 1.49 17.48 -23.85
CA PRO A 191 2.95 17.46 -23.71
C PRO A 191 3.65 18.58 -24.49
N GLU A 192 3.15 18.94 -25.68
CA GLU A 192 3.71 19.99 -26.55
C GLU A 192 3.68 21.39 -25.92
N LEU A 193 2.72 21.65 -25.03
CA LEU A 193 2.62 22.93 -24.32
C LEU A 193 3.48 22.97 -23.05
N ALA A 194 4.07 21.86 -22.66
CA ALA A 194 4.94 21.82 -21.50
C ALA A 194 6.28 22.51 -21.78
N ARG A 195 6.68 23.40 -20.88
CA ARG A 195 7.93 24.17 -21.01
C ARG A 195 8.74 24.08 -19.73
N ARG A 196 10.02 23.75 -19.88
CA ARG A 196 10.99 23.83 -18.79
C ARG A 196 11.38 25.28 -18.58
N LEU A 197 11.14 25.79 -17.37
CA LEU A 197 11.43 27.18 -17.01
C LEU A 197 12.79 27.36 -16.34
N ALA A 198 13.25 26.32 -15.64
CA ALA A 198 14.55 26.31 -14.99
C ALA A 198 15.21 24.93 -15.04
N PRO A 199 16.54 24.86 -15.11
CA PRO A 199 17.28 23.60 -15.10
C PRO A 199 17.16 22.88 -13.76
N PRO A 200 17.52 21.57 -13.71
CA PRO A 200 17.58 20.79 -12.48
C PRO A 200 18.52 21.43 -11.45
N ALA A 201 18.02 21.62 -10.22
CA ALA A 201 18.77 22.21 -9.13
C ALA A 201 18.44 21.57 -7.79
N GLY A 202 19.37 21.69 -6.83
CA GLY A 202 19.20 21.16 -5.49
C GLY A 202 19.71 19.73 -5.31
N LEU A 203 19.39 19.16 -4.16
CA LEU A 203 19.91 17.87 -3.72
C LEU A 203 19.42 16.70 -4.58
N ASP A 204 18.13 16.68 -4.92
CA ASP A 204 17.56 15.60 -5.74
C ASP A 204 18.14 15.62 -7.16
N ALA A 205 18.40 16.80 -7.72
CA ALA A 205 19.12 16.91 -8.99
C ALA A 205 20.57 16.40 -8.91
N TRP A 206 21.24 16.60 -7.77
CA TRP A 206 22.56 16.03 -7.52
C TRP A 206 22.47 14.50 -7.40
N ARG A 207 21.50 13.98 -6.66
CA ARG A 207 21.26 12.54 -6.53
C ARG A 207 21.01 11.89 -7.90
N ASP A 208 20.19 12.51 -8.73
CA ASP A 208 19.87 12.04 -10.08
C ASP A 208 21.12 11.97 -10.96
N ARG A 209 21.96 13.00 -10.92
CA ARG A 209 23.25 12.98 -11.62
C ARG A 209 24.20 11.90 -11.09
N MET A 210 24.29 11.70 -9.77
CA MET A 210 25.11 10.64 -9.19
C MET A 210 24.60 9.25 -9.57
N SER A 211 23.29 9.07 -9.60
CA SER A 211 22.66 7.84 -10.05
C SER A 211 23.03 7.52 -11.51
N ALA A 212 22.94 8.49 -12.39
CA ALA A 212 23.36 8.36 -13.79
C ALA A 212 24.85 8.02 -13.93
N ARG A 213 25.73 8.64 -13.10
CA ARG A 213 27.17 8.32 -13.07
C ARG A 213 27.45 6.90 -12.61
N ILE A 214 26.76 6.41 -11.56
CA ILE A 214 26.88 5.00 -11.12
C ILE A 214 26.50 4.07 -12.26
N THR A 215 25.38 4.33 -12.96
CA THR A 215 24.96 3.51 -14.10
C THR A 215 26.01 3.51 -15.22
N LYS A 216 26.62 4.65 -15.50
CA LYS A 216 27.67 4.78 -16.50
C LYS A 216 28.96 4.08 -16.08
N ALA A 217 29.36 4.13 -14.82
CA ALA A 217 30.60 3.53 -14.30
C ALA A 217 30.50 2.02 -14.11
N VAL A 218 29.33 1.52 -13.74
CA VAL A 218 29.07 0.11 -13.40
C VAL A 218 28.22 -0.52 -14.50
N HIS A 219 28.89 -1.21 -15.44
CA HIS A 219 28.27 -1.79 -16.65
C HIS A 219 27.56 -3.14 -16.41
N VAL A 220 27.38 -3.55 -15.15
CA VAL A 220 26.70 -4.79 -14.78
C VAL A 220 25.29 -4.51 -14.22
N PRO A 221 24.34 -5.44 -14.33
CA PRO A 221 22.97 -5.26 -13.85
C PRO A 221 22.87 -4.84 -12.37
N SER A 222 23.80 -5.26 -11.53
CA SER A 222 23.86 -4.89 -10.11
C SER A 222 24.09 -3.40 -9.83
N SER A 223 24.37 -2.60 -10.86
CA SER A 223 24.41 -1.13 -10.73
C SER A 223 23.14 -0.57 -10.07
N ARG A 224 21.97 -1.19 -10.32
CA ARG A 224 20.69 -0.83 -9.69
C ARG A 224 20.69 -0.98 -8.18
N PHE A 225 21.35 -2.01 -7.64
CA PHE A 225 21.50 -2.21 -6.20
C PHE A 225 22.51 -1.25 -5.58
N VAL A 226 23.60 -0.92 -6.27
CA VAL A 226 24.56 0.09 -5.82
C VAL A 226 23.88 1.45 -5.73
N ARG A 227 23.06 1.84 -6.72
CA ARG A 227 22.24 3.07 -6.69
C ARG A 227 21.27 3.07 -5.51
N ALA A 228 20.57 1.96 -5.28
CA ALA A 228 19.64 1.81 -4.17
C ALA A 228 20.34 1.99 -2.81
N LEU A 229 21.47 1.33 -2.60
CA LEU A 229 22.21 1.34 -1.33
C LEU A 229 22.99 2.64 -1.08
N ALA A 230 23.51 3.30 -2.13
CA ALA A 230 24.26 4.55 -2.01
C ALA A 230 23.34 5.78 -1.88
N LEU A 231 22.30 5.86 -2.71
CA LEU A 231 21.50 7.06 -2.93
C LEU A 231 20.02 6.91 -2.56
N GLY A 232 19.56 5.69 -2.24
CA GLY A 232 18.13 5.39 -2.10
C GLY A 232 17.36 5.40 -3.42
N ASP A 233 18.05 5.27 -4.54
CA ASP A 233 17.43 5.22 -5.85
C ASP A 233 17.06 3.79 -6.23
N THR A 234 15.82 3.40 -5.97
CA THR A 234 15.29 2.07 -6.24
C THR A 234 14.54 1.96 -7.57
N ARG A 235 14.56 3.00 -8.42
CA ARG A 235 13.79 3.08 -9.67
C ARG A 235 14.12 1.99 -10.68
N ALA A 236 15.35 1.50 -10.67
CA ALA A 236 15.81 0.46 -11.59
C ALA A 236 15.66 -0.97 -11.06
N LEU A 237 15.08 -1.14 -9.87
CA LEU A 237 14.71 -2.47 -9.37
C LEU A 237 13.38 -2.88 -10.02
N ASP A 238 13.38 -4.03 -10.66
CA ASP A 238 12.20 -4.61 -11.28
C ASP A 238 11.34 -5.40 -10.27
N ASP A 239 10.19 -5.91 -10.73
CA ASP A 239 9.26 -6.64 -9.87
C ASP A 239 9.85 -7.98 -9.41
N ASP A 240 10.70 -8.62 -10.22
CA ASP A 240 11.41 -9.86 -9.86
C ASP A 240 12.43 -9.59 -8.74
N ASP A 241 13.19 -8.49 -8.82
CA ASP A 241 14.08 -8.06 -7.73
C ASP A 241 13.30 -7.85 -6.43
N TRP A 242 12.18 -7.13 -6.50
CA TRP A 242 11.32 -6.91 -5.34
C TRP A 242 10.70 -8.20 -4.82
N GLY A 243 10.36 -9.14 -5.70
CA GLY A 243 9.87 -10.48 -5.34
C GLY A 243 10.91 -11.24 -4.50
N ILE A 244 12.14 -11.33 -5.01
CA ILE A 244 13.26 -12.00 -4.33
C ILE A 244 13.59 -11.32 -2.99
N LEU A 245 13.66 -9.99 -2.97
CA LEU A 245 13.95 -9.23 -1.75
C LEU A 245 12.86 -9.40 -0.69
N ARG A 246 11.59 -9.46 -1.07
CA ARG A 246 10.47 -9.74 -0.17
C ARG A 246 10.53 -11.15 0.38
N ALA A 247 10.71 -12.13 -0.51
CA ALA A 247 10.77 -13.55 -0.14
C ALA A 247 11.96 -13.85 0.78
N ALA A 248 13.12 -13.25 0.51
CA ALA A 248 14.30 -13.35 1.38
C ALA A 248 14.24 -12.43 2.61
N GLY A 249 13.18 -11.64 2.81
CA GLY A 249 13.06 -10.71 3.94
C GLY A 249 14.08 -9.57 3.95
N LEU A 250 14.64 -9.22 2.78
CA LEU A 250 15.71 -8.24 2.60
C LEU A 250 15.21 -6.84 2.21
N THR A 251 13.91 -6.68 1.95
CA THR A 251 13.30 -5.40 1.58
C THR A 251 13.70 -4.24 2.49
N PRO A 252 13.73 -4.40 3.85
CA PRO A 252 14.13 -3.30 4.72
C PRO A 252 15.62 -2.95 4.64
N LEU A 253 16.44 -3.81 4.06
CA LEU A 253 17.88 -3.60 3.94
C LEU A 253 18.23 -2.84 2.65
N ILE A 254 17.51 -3.10 1.56
CA ILE A 254 17.69 -2.40 0.28
C ILE A 254 17.00 -1.02 0.29
N ALA A 255 15.82 -0.90 0.90
CA ALA A 255 15.25 0.38 1.24
C ALA A 255 16.07 0.99 2.37
N ILE A 256 16.87 2.03 2.09
CA ILE A 256 17.87 2.59 3.02
C ILE A 256 17.36 2.53 4.46
N SER A 257 18.05 1.72 5.28
CA SER A 257 17.62 1.42 6.63
C SER A 257 18.20 2.41 7.64
N GLY A 258 17.55 2.55 8.79
CA GLY A 258 18.11 3.30 9.92
C GLY A 258 19.47 2.77 10.39
N PHE A 259 19.75 1.47 10.18
CA PHE A 259 21.06 0.89 10.50
C PHE A 259 22.19 1.55 9.70
N HIS A 260 22.00 1.82 8.41
CA HIS A 260 22.99 2.51 7.57
C HIS A 260 23.25 3.94 8.05
N VAL A 261 22.20 4.67 8.47
CA VAL A 261 22.36 5.99 9.09
C VAL A 261 23.20 5.88 10.36
N GLY A 262 22.94 4.88 11.21
CA GLY A 262 23.72 4.61 12.41
C GLY A 262 25.18 4.28 12.13
N LEU A 263 25.44 3.50 11.09
CA LEU A 263 26.78 3.14 10.65
C LEU A 263 27.57 4.37 10.22
N VAL A 264 26.99 5.22 9.35
CA VAL A 264 27.65 6.48 8.91
C VAL A 264 27.87 7.42 10.08
N ALA A 265 26.89 7.59 10.94
CA ALA A 265 27.04 8.40 12.16
C ALA A 265 28.16 7.89 13.07
N GLY A 266 28.24 6.57 13.24
CA GLY A 266 29.31 5.92 13.99
C GLY A 266 30.69 6.16 13.38
N LEU A 267 30.80 6.06 12.05
CA LEU A 267 32.04 6.34 11.32
C LEU A 267 32.51 7.79 11.54
N PHE A 268 31.60 8.75 11.42
CA PHE A 268 31.91 10.17 11.66
C PHE A 268 32.33 10.41 13.13
N ALA A 269 31.65 9.76 14.08
CA ALA A 269 32.03 9.83 15.50
C ALA A 269 33.41 9.23 15.75
N LEU A 270 33.74 8.11 15.13
CA LEU A 270 35.07 7.48 15.23
C LEU A 270 36.16 8.34 14.60
N ALA A 271 35.91 8.91 13.41
CA ALA A 271 36.82 9.80 12.72
C ALA A 271 37.12 11.06 13.57
N ALA A 272 36.08 11.71 14.10
CA ALA A 272 36.24 12.82 15.03
C ALA A 272 37.02 12.40 16.28
N SER A 273 36.68 11.24 16.86
CA SER A 273 37.40 10.73 18.03
C SER A 273 38.88 10.43 17.76
N GLY A 274 39.19 9.95 16.57
CA GLY A 274 40.55 9.75 16.08
C GLY A 274 41.32 11.07 15.94
N LEU A 275 40.70 12.06 15.27
CA LEU A 275 41.27 13.40 15.12
C LEU A 275 41.56 14.05 16.44
N TRP A 276 40.64 13.97 17.45
CA TRP A 276 40.85 14.49 18.80
C TRP A 276 41.98 13.76 19.55
N ARG A 277 42.25 12.49 19.22
CA ARG A 277 43.40 11.77 19.77
C ARG A 277 44.71 12.23 19.14
N MET A 278 44.70 12.51 17.82
CA MET A 278 45.88 12.94 17.09
C MET A 278 46.24 14.41 17.35
N LEU A 279 45.25 15.24 17.65
CA LEU A 279 45.40 16.67 17.93
C LEU A 279 44.88 17.02 19.33
N PRO A 280 45.63 16.73 20.41
CA PRO A 280 45.20 16.95 21.81
C PRO A 280 44.79 18.40 22.10
N ALA A 281 45.38 19.37 21.40
CA ALA A 281 45.02 20.79 21.53
C ALA A 281 43.53 21.07 21.19
N LEU A 282 42.88 20.25 20.41
CA LEU A 282 41.41 20.36 20.17
C LEU A 282 40.63 20.03 21.45
N GLY A 283 41.15 19.09 22.26
CA GLY A 283 40.53 18.66 23.51
C GLY A 283 40.50 19.72 24.60
N THR A 284 41.40 20.72 24.54
CA THR A 284 41.43 21.85 25.49
C THR A 284 40.29 22.84 25.24
N ARG A 285 39.78 22.91 24.01
CA ARG A 285 38.68 23.81 23.63
C ARG A 285 37.31 23.10 23.67
N ILE A 286 37.24 21.90 23.10
CA ILE A 286 35.99 21.11 23.06
C ILE A 286 36.31 19.67 23.50
N PRO A 287 35.66 19.16 24.56
CA PRO A 287 35.81 17.75 24.96
C PRO A 287 35.52 16.78 23.87
N ARG A 288 36.22 15.66 23.76
CA ARG A 288 36.09 14.64 22.75
C ARG A 288 34.67 14.05 22.65
N PRO A 289 33.95 13.72 23.76
CA PRO A 289 32.63 13.11 23.65
C PRO A 289 31.55 13.99 22.97
N PRO A 290 31.44 15.31 23.30
CA PRO A 290 30.58 16.23 22.56
C PRO A 290 30.96 16.37 21.08
N ALA A 291 32.26 16.48 20.78
CA ALA A 291 32.73 16.58 19.40
C ALA A 291 32.33 15.35 18.56
N ALA A 292 32.54 14.15 19.12
CA ALA A 292 32.13 12.90 18.48
C ALA A 292 30.60 12.82 18.31
N ALA A 293 29.84 13.32 19.29
CA ALA A 293 28.36 13.35 19.21
C ALA A 293 27.87 14.30 18.09
N VAL A 294 28.47 15.49 17.98
CA VAL A 294 28.16 16.44 16.88
C VAL A 294 28.53 15.85 15.53
N ALA A 295 29.71 15.23 15.41
CA ALA A 295 30.12 14.55 14.18
C ALA A 295 29.16 13.43 13.79
N ALA A 296 28.65 12.66 14.75
CA ALA A 296 27.64 11.64 14.49
C ALA A 296 26.35 12.24 13.90
N VAL A 297 25.89 13.39 14.41
CA VAL A 297 24.71 14.08 13.87
C VAL A 297 24.98 14.59 12.47
N ILE A 298 26.16 15.17 12.19
CA ILE A 298 26.55 15.62 10.86
C ILE A 298 26.51 14.44 9.87
N GLY A 299 27.11 13.30 10.22
CA GLY A 299 27.08 12.10 9.40
C GLY A 299 25.65 11.57 9.18
N ALA A 300 24.83 11.52 10.23
CA ALA A 300 23.45 11.06 10.13
C ALA A 300 22.60 11.96 9.24
N VAL A 301 22.67 13.28 9.41
CA VAL A 301 21.93 14.25 8.60
C VAL A 301 22.44 14.26 7.17
N GLY A 302 23.76 14.24 6.96
CA GLY A 302 24.35 14.18 5.62
C GLY A 302 23.90 12.96 4.83
N TYR A 303 23.95 11.78 5.46
CA TYR A 303 23.47 10.56 4.79
C TYR A 303 21.96 10.54 4.57
N THR A 304 21.17 11.06 5.52
CA THR A 304 19.72 11.21 5.36
C THR A 304 19.40 12.11 4.16
N ALA A 305 20.16 13.17 3.96
CA ALA A 305 20.02 14.05 2.80
C ALA A 305 20.37 13.34 1.48
N ILE A 306 21.49 12.62 1.43
CA ILE A 306 21.90 11.80 0.27
C ILE A 306 20.83 10.73 -0.03
N ALA A 307 20.20 10.18 0.99
CA ALA A 307 19.11 9.21 0.89
C ALA A 307 17.74 9.82 0.52
N GLY A 308 17.67 11.13 0.26
CA GLY A 308 16.43 11.82 -0.14
C GLY A 308 15.43 12.03 0.98
N PHE A 309 15.89 12.15 2.23
CA PHE A 309 15.05 12.32 3.42
C PHE A 309 13.96 11.25 3.58
N ALA A 310 14.27 10.01 3.18
CA ALA A 310 13.36 8.89 3.39
C ALA A 310 12.94 8.79 4.87
N LEU A 311 11.67 8.52 5.14
CA LEU A 311 11.12 8.50 6.52
C LEU A 311 11.93 7.65 7.51
N PRO A 312 12.44 6.45 7.17
CA PRO A 312 13.27 5.66 8.06
C PRO A 312 14.59 6.36 8.46
N THR A 313 15.22 7.06 7.50
CA THR A 313 16.50 7.75 7.73
C THR A 313 16.31 8.99 8.58
N VAL A 314 15.26 9.78 8.33
CA VAL A 314 14.90 10.95 9.12
C VAL A 314 14.66 10.57 10.59
N ARG A 315 13.91 9.50 10.85
CA ARG A 315 13.66 9.02 12.22
C ARG A 315 14.94 8.65 12.94
N THR A 316 15.84 7.93 12.27
CA THR A 316 17.11 7.51 12.88
C THR A 316 18.04 8.70 13.11
N ALA A 317 18.12 9.63 12.15
CA ALA A 317 18.89 10.85 12.33
C ALA A 317 18.38 11.67 13.53
N LEU A 318 17.07 11.76 13.71
CA LEU A 318 16.45 12.42 14.86
C LEU A 318 16.78 11.69 16.19
N MET A 319 16.70 10.36 16.21
CA MET A 319 17.13 9.58 17.39
C MET A 319 18.59 9.82 17.75
N ILE A 320 19.47 9.83 16.75
CA ILE A 320 20.91 10.14 16.95
C ILE A 320 21.09 11.56 17.47
N ALA A 321 20.38 12.54 16.91
CA ALA A 321 20.44 13.93 17.34
C ALA A 321 19.99 14.10 18.80
N ILE A 322 18.96 13.40 19.23
CA ILE A 322 18.46 13.42 20.61
C ILE A 322 19.51 12.84 21.57
N VAL A 323 20.08 11.68 21.23
CA VAL A 323 21.14 11.07 22.04
C VAL A 323 22.38 11.97 22.10
N ALA A 324 22.75 12.58 20.97
CA ALA A 324 23.88 13.52 20.92
C ALA A 324 23.60 14.77 21.75
N ALA A 325 22.41 15.36 21.68
CA ALA A 325 22.02 16.50 22.50
C ALA A 325 22.08 16.18 23.99
N ALA A 326 21.60 15.02 24.41
CA ALA A 326 21.69 14.56 25.82
C ALA A 326 23.15 14.46 26.30
N ARG A 327 24.06 13.96 25.44
CA ARG A 327 25.49 13.90 25.72
C ARG A 327 26.14 15.27 25.82
N VAL A 328 25.79 16.18 24.91
CA VAL A 328 26.32 17.57 24.92
C VAL A 328 25.87 18.32 26.16
N VAL A 329 24.60 18.18 26.56
CA VAL A 329 24.04 18.82 27.77
C VAL A 329 24.47 18.08 29.06
N ARG A 330 25.22 16.99 28.95
CA ARG A 330 25.69 16.16 30.06
C ARG A 330 24.58 15.63 30.96
N ARG A 331 23.40 15.39 30.42
CA ARG A 331 22.27 14.75 31.11
C ARG A 331 22.20 13.29 30.68
N PRO A 332 22.61 12.33 31.51
CA PRO A 332 22.50 10.92 31.19
C PRO A 332 21.00 10.56 31.04
N GLN A 333 20.65 10.00 29.91
CA GLN A 333 19.31 9.48 29.68
C GLN A 333 19.39 7.98 29.43
N SER A 334 18.38 7.24 29.88
CA SER A 334 18.22 5.85 29.51
C SER A 334 17.93 5.74 28.02
N ALA A 335 18.26 4.61 27.40
CA ALA A 335 17.95 4.36 26.00
C ALA A 335 16.44 4.42 25.74
N GLY A 336 15.63 3.93 26.69
CA GLY A 336 14.16 4.04 26.60
C GLY A 336 13.65 5.48 26.64
N ALA A 337 14.24 6.35 27.47
CA ALA A 337 13.88 7.77 27.49
C ALA A 337 14.28 8.47 26.18
N SER A 338 15.41 8.10 25.59
CA SER A 338 15.85 8.63 24.29
C SER A 338 14.90 8.21 23.15
N LEU A 339 14.44 6.96 23.15
CA LEU A 339 13.43 6.47 22.20
C LEU A 339 12.09 7.20 22.39
N ALA A 340 11.64 7.35 23.65
CA ALA A 340 10.41 8.07 23.98
C ALA A 340 10.44 9.51 23.45
N LEU A 341 11.55 10.22 23.70
CA LEU A 341 11.73 11.59 23.23
C LEU A 341 11.73 11.66 21.69
N ALA A 342 12.34 10.68 21.02
CA ALA A 342 12.32 10.60 19.57
C ALA A 342 10.89 10.37 19.02
N VAL A 343 10.13 9.47 19.64
CA VAL A 343 8.72 9.22 19.27
C VAL A 343 7.89 10.50 19.48
N ILE A 344 8.02 11.17 20.60
CA ILE A 344 7.33 12.44 20.86
C ILE A 344 7.69 13.47 19.79
N ALA A 345 8.97 13.66 19.48
CA ALA A 345 9.42 14.63 18.50
C ALA A 345 8.89 14.31 17.07
N ILE A 346 8.89 13.04 16.68
CA ILE A 346 8.33 12.60 15.37
C ILE A 346 6.83 12.89 15.32
N LEU A 347 6.07 12.51 16.34
CA LEU A 347 4.62 12.70 16.36
C LEU A 347 4.20 14.16 16.47
N LEU A 348 5.01 15.01 17.14
CA LEU A 348 4.77 16.46 17.15
C LEU A 348 5.04 17.10 15.79
N ALA A 349 6.05 16.62 15.06
CA ALA A 349 6.36 17.10 13.71
C ALA A 349 5.37 16.57 12.65
N ASP A 350 5.05 15.28 12.72
CA ASP A 350 4.18 14.61 11.76
C ASP A 350 3.41 13.43 12.39
N PRO A 351 2.23 13.65 12.97
CA PRO A 351 1.43 12.58 13.54
C PRO A 351 0.90 11.59 12.49
N LEU A 352 0.77 12.00 11.20
CA LEU A 352 0.33 11.11 10.12
C LEU A 352 1.39 10.08 9.74
N SER A 353 2.65 10.23 10.19
CA SER A 353 3.70 9.21 10.05
C SER A 353 3.30 7.86 10.65
N LEU A 354 2.34 7.83 11.58
CA LEU A 354 1.78 6.61 12.17
C LEU A 354 1.04 5.74 11.15
N LEU A 355 0.56 6.32 10.04
CA LEU A 355 -0.06 5.60 8.93
C LEU A 355 0.94 4.74 8.14
N ALA A 356 2.24 5.02 8.25
CA ALA A 356 3.28 4.29 7.56
C ALA A 356 3.71 3.03 8.32
N ALA A 357 3.65 1.86 7.69
CA ALA A 357 4.12 0.59 8.26
C ALA A 357 5.56 0.69 8.82
N GLY A 358 6.42 1.40 8.11
CA GLY A 358 7.81 1.61 8.51
C GLY A 358 7.97 2.35 9.85
N PHE A 359 7.00 3.18 10.29
CA PHE A 359 7.03 3.78 11.62
C PHE A 359 6.97 2.70 12.70
N TRP A 360 6.00 1.81 12.61
CA TRP A 360 5.79 0.75 13.59
C TRP A 360 6.94 -0.24 13.64
N LEU A 361 7.43 -0.68 12.47
CA LEU A 361 8.57 -1.60 12.39
C LEU A 361 9.84 -0.99 13.00
N SER A 362 10.09 0.30 12.78
CA SER A 362 11.26 0.99 13.32
C SER A 362 11.16 1.19 14.83
N VAL A 363 10.04 1.75 15.32
CA VAL A 363 9.89 2.07 16.75
C VAL A 363 9.82 0.80 17.59
N LEU A 364 8.98 -0.18 17.19
CA LEU A 364 8.87 -1.45 17.91
C LEU A 364 10.13 -2.29 17.80
N GLY A 365 10.81 -2.29 16.64
CA GLY A 365 12.07 -3.00 16.48
C GLY A 365 13.13 -2.50 17.46
N VAL A 366 13.31 -1.19 17.55
CA VAL A 366 14.24 -0.59 18.52
C VAL A 366 13.78 -0.86 19.97
N ALA A 367 12.48 -0.74 20.26
CA ALA A 367 11.94 -1.00 21.59
C ALA A 367 12.22 -2.45 22.04
N TRP A 368 11.99 -3.45 21.15
CA TRP A 368 12.30 -4.86 21.43
C TRP A 368 13.77 -5.09 21.67
N LEU A 369 14.66 -4.51 20.87
CA LEU A 369 16.10 -4.65 21.04
C LEU A 369 16.56 -4.04 22.37
N LEU A 370 16.09 -2.85 22.72
CA LEU A 370 16.42 -2.20 24.00
C LEU A 370 15.89 -2.97 25.21
N TRP A 371 14.73 -3.62 25.08
CA TRP A 371 14.14 -4.42 26.14
C TRP A 371 14.89 -5.74 26.36
N CYS A 372 15.21 -6.46 25.25
CA CYS A 372 15.73 -7.82 25.33
C CYS A 372 17.26 -7.90 25.44
N LEU A 373 18.00 -6.87 25.04
CA LEU A 373 19.47 -6.86 24.97
C LEU A 373 20.09 -5.73 25.80
N PRO A 374 19.76 -5.58 27.10
CA PRO A 374 20.30 -4.50 27.93
C PRO A 374 21.82 -4.63 28.16
N ASP A 375 22.35 -5.85 28.12
CA ASP A 375 23.75 -6.19 28.42
C ASP A 375 24.53 -6.64 27.16
N ALA A 376 24.17 -6.14 25.99
CA ALA A 376 24.89 -6.44 24.75
C ALA A 376 26.36 -5.96 24.84
N GLY A 377 27.29 -6.74 24.27
CA GLY A 377 28.72 -6.39 24.22
C GLY A 377 29.66 -7.49 24.73
N ARG A 378 29.13 -8.66 25.10
CA ARG A 378 29.96 -9.80 25.54
C ARG A 378 30.53 -10.62 24.42
N SER A 379 29.76 -10.76 23.31
CA SER A 379 30.18 -11.50 22.13
C SER A 379 29.39 -10.97 20.93
N VAL A 380 30.09 -10.41 19.95
CA VAL A 380 29.51 -9.79 18.75
C VAL A 380 28.59 -10.76 18.01
N LEU A 381 29.04 -12.02 17.80
CA LEU A 381 28.25 -13.02 17.07
C LEU A 381 26.99 -13.44 17.82
N ARG A 382 27.11 -13.64 19.14
CA ARG A 382 25.96 -14.02 19.99
C ARG A 382 24.96 -12.89 20.09
N ASP A 383 25.45 -11.66 20.27
CA ASP A 383 24.58 -10.47 20.39
C ASP A 383 23.87 -10.20 19.07
N PHE A 384 24.55 -10.39 17.93
CA PHE A 384 23.95 -10.29 16.60
C PHE A 384 22.88 -11.36 16.37
N ALA A 385 23.17 -12.62 16.64
CA ALA A 385 22.19 -13.71 16.52
C ALA A 385 20.98 -13.50 17.45
N SER A 386 21.23 -13.01 18.67
CA SER A 386 20.14 -12.68 19.61
C SER A 386 19.30 -11.51 19.11
N ALA A 387 19.91 -10.46 18.57
CA ALA A 387 19.21 -9.33 17.97
C ALA A 387 18.32 -9.76 16.79
N GLN A 388 18.84 -10.64 15.95
CA GLN A 388 18.08 -11.21 14.81
C GLN A 388 16.87 -12.01 15.32
N ALA A 389 17.07 -12.87 16.32
CA ALA A 389 15.97 -13.65 16.89
C ALA A 389 14.90 -12.77 17.55
N VAL A 390 15.31 -11.74 18.31
CA VAL A 390 14.40 -10.78 18.95
C VAL A 390 13.63 -9.99 17.88
N ALA A 391 14.31 -9.49 16.85
CA ALA A 391 13.65 -8.76 15.77
C ALA A 391 12.62 -9.65 15.02
N THR A 392 12.99 -10.90 14.72
CA THR A 392 12.09 -11.85 14.06
C THR A 392 10.85 -12.11 14.90
N VAL A 393 11.02 -12.54 16.17
CA VAL A 393 9.89 -12.86 17.05
C VAL A 393 9.05 -11.62 17.36
N GLY A 394 9.71 -10.50 17.66
CA GLY A 394 9.02 -9.28 18.08
C GLY A 394 8.25 -8.57 16.94
N LEU A 395 8.73 -8.65 15.71
CA LEU A 395 8.14 -7.93 14.57
C LEU A 395 7.23 -8.82 13.70
N LEU A 396 7.34 -10.14 13.76
CA LEU A 396 6.53 -11.05 12.93
C LEU A 396 5.01 -10.77 13.04
N PRO A 397 4.41 -10.58 14.24
CA PRO A 397 2.98 -10.28 14.32
C PRO A 397 2.57 -9.05 13.53
N LEU A 398 3.40 -8.02 13.61
CA LEU A 398 3.15 -6.76 12.91
C LEU A 398 3.35 -6.90 11.40
N THR A 399 4.40 -7.61 10.98
CA THR A 399 4.70 -7.86 9.57
C THR A 399 3.54 -8.60 8.90
N VAL A 400 3.01 -9.63 9.57
CA VAL A 400 1.86 -10.39 9.06
C VAL A 400 0.62 -9.50 8.90
N VAL A 401 0.29 -8.68 9.90
CA VAL A 401 -0.92 -7.82 9.84
C VAL A 401 -0.79 -6.71 8.81
N LEU A 402 0.42 -6.14 8.66
CA LEU A 402 0.64 -5.01 7.74
C LEU A 402 0.79 -5.44 6.27
N PHE A 403 1.31 -6.64 6.02
CA PHE A 403 1.66 -7.08 4.66
C PHE A 403 0.95 -8.37 4.23
N GLY A 404 0.22 -9.05 5.11
CA GLY A 404 -0.44 -10.32 4.79
C GLY A 404 0.53 -11.48 4.53
N GLN A 405 1.81 -11.32 4.86
CA GLN A 405 2.85 -12.28 4.50
C GLN A 405 3.97 -12.34 5.54
N ALA A 406 4.66 -13.47 5.58
CA ALA A 406 5.85 -13.68 6.40
C ALA A 406 6.95 -14.36 5.58
N SER A 407 8.16 -13.79 5.60
CA SER A 407 9.33 -14.46 5.03
C SER A 407 9.86 -15.52 6.01
N LEU A 408 9.78 -16.78 5.62
CA LEU A 408 10.35 -17.88 6.40
C LEU A 408 11.87 -17.95 6.20
N ALA A 409 12.36 -17.55 5.05
CA ALA A 409 13.78 -17.53 4.72
C ALA A 409 14.51 -16.31 5.31
N GLY A 410 13.75 -15.24 5.66
CA GLY A 410 14.28 -13.96 6.10
C GLY A 410 15.27 -14.03 7.27
N PRO A 411 15.00 -14.77 8.35
CA PRO A 411 15.93 -14.88 9.47
C PRO A 411 17.32 -15.40 9.05
N LEU A 412 17.38 -16.39 8.16
CA LEU A 412 18.63 -16.96 7.66
C LEU A 412 19.31 -16.03 6.65
N ALA A 413 18.55 -15.48 5.72
CA ALA A 413 19.08 -14.54 4.73
C ALA A 413 19.67 -13.29 5.40
N ASN A 414 19.02 -12.75 6.42
CA ASN A 414 19.49 -11.57 7.15
C ASN A 414 20.76 -11.82 7.97
N LEU A 415 20.99 -13.06 8.46
CA LEU A 415 22.23 -13.39 9.15
C LEU A 415 23.47 -13.21 8.25
N LEU A 416 23.30 -13.39 6.94
CA LEU A 416 24.37 -13.19 5.95
C LEU A 416 24.29 -11.77 5.35
N ALA A 417 23.12 -11.35 4.90
CA ALA A 417 22.95 -10.11 4.15
C ALA A 417 23.25 -8.88 5.00
N VAL A 418 22.79 -8.84 6.26
CA VAL A 418 22.98 -7.67 7.12
C VAL A 418 24.47 -7.36 7.33
N PRO A 419 25.33 -8.27 7.78
CA PRO A 419 26.75 -7.95 7.91
C PRO A 419 27.44 -7.71 6.57
N TRP A 420 27.12 -8.51 5.53
CA TRP A 420 27.79 -8.38 4.24
C TRP A 420 27.46 -7.07 3.54
N TRP A 421 26.20 -6.77 3.38
CA TRP A 421 25.79 -5.53 2.69
C TRP A 421 26.14 -4.29 3.50
N SER A 422 25.92 -4.31 4.81
CA SER A 422 26.13 -3.13 5.64
C SER A 422 27.59 -2.82 5.94
N LEU A 423 28.46 -3.83 6.02
CA LEU A 423 29.88 -3.62 6.34
C LEU A 423 30.81 -3.63 5.13
N VAL A 424 30.36 -4.15 3.98
CA VAL A 424 31.18 -4.25 2.76
C VAL A 424 30.54 -3.43 1.64
N VAL A 425 29.35 -3.82 1.16
CA VAL A 425 28.74 -3.23 -0.04
C VAL A 425 28.42 -1.75 0.15
N VAL A 426 27.70 -1.40 1.22
CA VAL A 426 27.27 -0.02 1.50
C VAL A 426 28.45 0.92 1.76
N PRO A 427 29.46 0.59 2.58
CA PRO A 427 30.63 1.45 2.74
C PRO A 427 31.39 1.70 1.44
N LEU A 428 31.55 0.69 0.58
CA LEU A 428 32.15 0.86 -0.74
C LEU A 428 31.32 1.77 -1.65
N ALA A 429 29.99 1.57 -1.69
CA ALA A 429 29.10 2.40 -2.47
C ALA A 429 29.13 3.88 -2.01
N LEU A 430 29.11 4.11 -0.71
CA LEU A 430 29.17 5.46 -0.12
C LEU A 430 30.54 6.11 -0.30
N LEU A 431 31.63 5.34 -0.15
CA LEU A 431 32.99 5.83 -0.39
C LEU A 431 33.16 6.26 -1.85
N GLY A 432 32.66 5.44 -2.79
CA GLY A 432 32.61 5.80 -4.20
C GLY A 432 31.82 7.09 -4.45
N THR A 433 30.66 7.23 -3.83
CA THR A 433 29.84 8.45 -3.95
C THR A 433 30.54 9.67 -3.35
N GLY A 434 31.23 9.51 -2.22
CA GLY A 434 31.99 10.58 -1.60
C GLY A 434 33.20 11.01 -2.42
N LEU A 435 33.98 10.07 -2.95
CA LEU A 435 35.12 10.35 -3.83
C LEU A 435 34.67 11.04 -5.12
N GLU A 436 33.58 10.58 -5.73
CA GLU A 436 33.01 11.18 -6.93
C GLU A 436 32.47 12.60 -6.71
N ALA A 437 31.96 12.88 -5.52
CA ALA A 437 31.54 14.23 -5.13
C ALA A 437 32.73 15.20 -4.96
N LEU A 438 33.93 14.67 -4.62
CA LEU A 438 35.15 15.46 -4.47
C LEU A 438 35.89 15.66 -5.80
N HIS A 439 35.95 14.62 -6.61
CA HIS A 439 36.65 14.64 -7.89
C HIS A 439 35.97 13.69 -8.87
N ALA A 440 35.62 14.16 -10.04
CA ALA A 440 34.98 13.36 -11.08
C ALA A 440 35.80 12.12 -11.42
N ASP A 441 35.10 11.01 -11.63
CA ASP A 441 35.63 9.68 -11.96
C ASP A 441 36.47 9.00 -10.84
N ALA A 442 36.68 9.68 -9.69
CA ALA A 442 37.42 9.10 -8.56
C ALA A 442 36.64 8.01 -7.83
N GLY A 443 35.32 7.99 -7.97
CA GLY A 443 34.43 7.03 -7.30
C GLY A 443 34.23 5.71 -8.03
N GLU A 444 34.56 5.64 -9.34
CA GLU A 444 34.23 4.51 -10.19
C GLU A 444 34.71 3.16 -9.69
N TRP A 445 35.97 3.06 -9.23
CA TRP A 445 36.54 1.82 -8.74
C TRP A 445 35.82 1.29 -7.51
N MET A 446 35.40 2.18 -6.61
CA MET A 446 34.67 1.80 -5.41
C MET A 446 33.25 1.31 -5.75
N TRP A 447 32.58 1.92 -6.71
CA TRP A 447 31.29 1.48 -7.19
C TRP A 447 31.37 0.12 -7.89
N ARG A 448 32.38 -0.10 -8.73
CA ARG A 448 32.63 -1.41 -9.38
C ARG A 448 32.93 -2.50 -8.36
N LEU A 449 33.76 -2.18 -7.35
CA LEU A 449 34.05 -3.13 -6.26
C LEU A 449 32.79 -3.41 -5.42
N SER A 450 31.98 -2.40 -5.15
CA SER A 450 30.70 -2.58 -4.47
C SER A 450 29.76 -3.50 -5.25
N ALA A 451 29.62 -3.31 -6.55
CA ALA A 451 28.83 -4.15 -7.42
C ALA A 451 29.35 -5.60 -7.45
N TRP A 452 30.65 -5.78 -7.61
CA TRP A 452 31.27 -7.11 -7.59
C TRP A 452 31.03 -7.83 -6.25
N THR A 453 31.17 -7.14 -5.12
CA THR A 453 30.92 -7.74 -3.81
C THR A 453 29.43 -8.04 -3.58
N PHE A 454 28.52 -7.27 -4.19
CA PHE A 454 27.10 -7.57 -4.20
C PHE A 454 26.80 -8.83 -5.02
N ASP A 455 27.34 -8.92 -6.24
CA ASP A 455 27.13 -10.04 -7.17
C ASP A 455 27.63 -11.37 -6.60
N LEU A 456 28.63 -11.33 -5.74
CA LEU A 456 29.14 -12.54 -5.07
C LEU A 456 28.07 -13.23 -4.18
N ALA A 457 27.20 -12.47 -3.56
CA ALA A 457 26.18 -12.99 -2.65
C ALA A 457 24.77 -13.08 -3.30
N TRP A 458 24.51 -12.30 -4.35
CA TRP A 458 23.17 -12.20 -4.94
C TRP A 458 22.57 -13.51 -5.44
N PRO A 459 23.33 -14.41 -6.11
CA PRO A 459 22.79 -15.69 -6.56
C PRO A 459 22.26 -16.58 -5.42
N LEU A 460 22.88 -16.47 -4.22
CA LEU A 460 22.37 -17.18 -3.05
C LEU A 460 21.00 -16.64 -2.62
N PHE A 461 20.83 -15.32 -2.61
CA PHE A 461 19.55 -14.71 -2.24
C PHE A 461 18.48 -14.97 -3.31
N GLN A 462 18.84 -14.99 -4.58
CA GLN A 462 17.94 -15.41 -5.66
C GLN A 462 17.46 -16.84 -5.43
N ARG A 463 18.37 -17.78 -5.15
CA ARG A 463 18.00 -19.18 -4.90
C ARG A 463 17.14 -19.35 -3.63
N ILE A 464 17.38 -18.57 -2.59
CA ILE A 464 16.56 -18.56 -1.38
C ILE A 464 15.19 -17.98 -1.69
N GLY A 465 15.12 -16.82 -2.37
CA GLY A 465 13.89 -16.10 -2.63
C GLY A 465 12.99 -16.76 -3.67
N SER A 466 13.55 -17.55 -4.61
CA SER A 466 12.77 -18.31 -5.60
C SER A 466 12.18 -19.62 -5.04
N SER A 467 12.48 -19.99 -3.79
CA SER A 467 11.88 -21.16 -3.15
C SER A 467 10.41 -20.92 -2.81
N GLU A 468 9.53 -21.84 -3.13
CA GLU A 468 8.10 -21.82 -2.74
C GLU A 468 7.91 -21.72 -1.22
N LEU A 469 8.87 -22.19 -0.43
CA LEU A 469 8.86 -22.12 1.02
C LEU A 469 9.39 -20.78 1.58
N ALA A 470 9.92 -19.89 0.74
CA ALA A 470 10.53 -18.66 1.22
C ALA A 470 9.49 -17.67 1.77
N MET A 471 8.28 -17.67 1.20
CA MET A 471 7.20 -16.77 1.54
C MET A 471 5.97 -17.55 2.02
N TRP A 472 5.44 -17.14 3.14
CA TRP A 472 4.18 -17.66 3.66
C TRP A 472 3.11 -16.57 3.62
N TRP A 473 2.09 -16.77 2.79
CA TRP A 473 0.94 -15.90 2.69
C TRP A 473 -0.11 -16.27 3.73
N LEU A 474 -0.68 -15.28 4.36
CA LEU A 474 -1.62 -15.44 5.45
C LEU A 474 -2.93 -14.68 5.15
N PRO A 475 -4.09 -15.29 5.45
CA PRO A 475 -5.37 -14.63 5.32
C PRO A 475 -5.47 -13.36 6.15
N GLU A 476 -6.41 -12.47 5.79
CA GLU A 476 -6.64 -11.23 6.54
C GLU A 476 -6.95 -11.56 8.02
N ALA A 477 -6.13 -11.02 8.92
CA ALA A 477 -6.23 -11.30 10.34
C ALA A 477 -7.44 -10.61 10.98
N ARG A 478 -8.12 -11.28 11.92
CA ARG A 478 -9.15 -10.65 12.74
C ARG A 478 -8.53 -9.64 13.69
N TRP A 479 -9.29 -8.62 14.09
CA TRP A 479 -8.83 -7.50 14.92
C TRP A 479 -8.11 -7.91 16.21
N PHE A 480 -8.51 -9.01 16.83
CA PHE A 480 -7.93 -9.51 18.10
C PHE A 480 -6.61 -10.30 17.91
N ALA A 481 -6.31 -10.74 16.67
CA ALA A 481 -5.15 -11.59 16.41
C ALA A 481 -3.82 -10.85 16.67
N LEU A 482 -3.75 -9.56 16.28
CA LEU A 482 -2.56 -8.75 16.52
C LEU A 482 -2.26 -8.52 18.01
N PRO A 483 -3.19 -8.05 18.85
CA PRO A 483 -2.95 -7.92 20.29
C PRO A 483 -2.53 -9.25 20.95
N MET A 484 -3.19 -10.37 20.60
CA MET A 484 -2.82 -11.68 21.12
C MET A 484 -1.41 -12.08 20.72
N ALA A 485 -1.06 -11.95 19.45
CA ALA A 485 0.26 -12.32 18.94
C ALA A 485 1.38 -11.43 19.51
N LEU A 486 1.13 -10.12 19.69
CA LEU A 486 2.07 -9.22 20.38
C LEU A 486 2.26 -9.62 21.84
N SER A 487 1.19 -10.01 22.55
CA SER A 487 1.27 -10.53 23.91
C SER A 487 2.07 -11.83 23.98
N GLY A 488 1.88 -12.72 22.99
CA GLY A 488 2.67 -13.94 22.83
C GLY A 488 4.15 -13.64 22.57
N ALA A 489 4.46 -12.71 21.68
CA ALA A 489 5.82 -12.27 21.42
C ALA A 489 6.48 -11.68 22.68
N PHE A 490 5.75 -10.83 23.40
CA PHE A 490 6.22 -10.28 24.66
C PHE A 490 6.55 -11.39 25.67
N TRP A 491 5.66 -12.36 25.87
CA TRP A 491 5.87 -13.47 26.80
C TRP A 491 7.05 -14.35 26.39
N LEU A 492 7.19 -14.68 25.10
CA LEU A 492 8.35 -15.44 24.59
C LEU A 492 9.68 -14.76 24.85
N LEU A 493 9.71 -13.43 24.72
CA LEU A 493 10.91 -12.59 24.85
C LEU A 493 11.23 -12.20 26.30
N LEU A 494 10.41 -12.54 27.28
CA LEU A 494 10.73 -12.35 28.71
C LEU A 494 12.01 -13.09 29.11
N PRO A 495 12.71 -12.70 30.19
CA PRO A 495 13.94 -13.35 30.65
C PRO A 495 13.81 -14.85 30.84
N ARG A 496 14.93 -15.57 30.77
CA ARG A 496 14.95 -17.02 31.02
C ARG A 496 14.48 -17.32 32.45
N GLY A 497 13.67 -18.38 32.63
CA GLY A 497 13.09 -18.74 33.94
C GLY A 497 11.62 -18.34 34.11
N VAL A 498 11.04 -17.51 33.27
CA VAL A 498 9.59 -17.28 33.26
C VAL A 498 8.89 -18.54 32.77
N PRO A 499 7.94 -19.11 33.57
CA PRO A 499 7.26 -20.35 33.21
C PRO A 499 6.29 -20.16 32.06
N GLY A 500 5.92 -21.24 31.38
CA GLY A 500 4.86 -21.26 30.38
C GLY A 500 5.21 -20.66 29.03
N LYS A 501 6.47 -20.29 28.75
CA LYS A 501 6.88 -19.73 27.45
C LYS A 501 6.43 -20.54 26.23
N PRO A 502 6.47 -21.87 26.19
CA PRO A 502 5.93 -22.63 25.06
C PRO A 502 4.43 -22.39 24.83
N LEU A 503 3.66 -22.10 25.89
CA LEU A 503 2.24 -21.80 25.80
C LEU A 503 1.98 -20.43 25.13
N ALA A 504 2.95 -19.52 25.18
CA ALA A 504 2.86 -18.23 24.52
C ALA A 504 2.71 -18.36 23.00
N VAL A 505 3.19 -19.47 22.41
CA VAL A 505 3.03 -19.77 20.98
C VAL A 505 1.54 -19.94 20.62
N LEU A 506 0.71 -20.41 21.54
CA LEU A 506 -0.74 -20.56 21.33
C LEU A 506 -1.43 -19.21 21.06
N LEU A 507 -0.89 -18.11 21.59
CA LEU A 507 -1.39 -16.77 21.34
C LEU A 507 -1.15 -16.31 19.87
N TRP A 508 -0.31 -17.00 19.14
CA TRP A 508 -0.05 -16.73 17.73
C TRP A 508 -0.99 -17.50 16.80
N LEU A 509 -1.70 -18.52 17.29
CA LEU A 509 -2.57 -19.35 16.46
C LEU A 509 -3.65 -18.54 15.72
N PRO A 510 -4.35 -17.55 16.31
CA PRO A 510 -5.32 -16.75 15.58
C PRO A 510 -4.73 -15.93 14.44
N LEU A 511 -3.42 -15.61 14.50
CA LEU A 511 -2.71 -14.88 13.48
C LEU A 511 -2.15 -15.79 12.40
N LEU A 512 -1.51 -16.89 12.78
CA LEU A 512 -0.81 -17.81 11.87
C LEU A 512 -1.74 -18.87 11.26
N TRP A 513 -2.85 -19.16 11.96
CA TRP A 513 -3.87 -20.11 11.51
C TRP A 513 -5.27 -19.50 11.69
N PRO A 514 -5.57 -18.39 10.99
CA PRO A 514 -6.88 -17.75 11.13
C PRO A 514 -7.98 -18.69 10.68
N GLN A 515 -9.09 -18.71 11.43
CA GLN A 515 -10.26 -19.47 11.06
C GLN A 515 -10.81 -18.95 9.74
N ARG A 516 -10.86 -19.81 8.73
CA ARG A 516 -11.47 -19.52 7.44
C ARG A 516 -12.98 -19.51 7.59
N ASP A 517 -13.62 -18.42 7.23
CA ASP A 517 -15.07 -18.31 7.19
C ASP A 517 -15.56 -18.75 5.81
N LEU A 518 -15.72 -20.07 5.64
CA LEU A 518 -16.18 -20.65 4.38
C LEU A 518 -17.68 -20.91 4.45
N PRO A 519 -18.41 -20.85 3.32
CA PRO A 519 -19.84 -21.15 3.29
C PRO A 519 -20.13 -22.61 3.62
N ALA A 520 -21.31 -22.86 4.17
CA ALA A 520 -21.79 -24.20 4.43
C ALA A 520 -22.04 -24.96 3.11
N HIS A 521 -22.10 -26.29 3.19
CA HIS A 521 -22.39 -27.13 2.04
C HIS A 521 -23.73 -26.73 1.37
N GLY A 522 -23.70 -26.47 0.06
CA GLY A 522 -24.82 -25.97 -0.73
C GLY A 522 -25.00 -24.45 -0.71
N GLY A 523 -24.17 -23.73 0.05
CA GLY A 523 -24.03 -22.27 0.01
C GLY A 523 -22.77 -21.86 -0.76
N PHE A 524 -22.66 -20.57 -1.08
CA PHE A 524 -21.48 -19.99 -1.72
C PHE A 524 -21.24 -18.55 -1.24
N ASP A 525 -19.97 -18.14 -1.29
CA ASP A 525 -19.54 -16.75 -1.17
C ASP A 525 -19.12 -16.25 -2.55
N LEU A 526 -19.57 -15.07 -2.91
CA LEU A 526 -19.19 -14.38 -4.13
C LEU A 526 -18.55 -13.03 -3.76
N THR A 527 -17.36 -12.76 -4.27
CA THR A 527 -16.68 -11.47 -4.08
C THR A 527 -16.39 -10.85 -5.44
N VAL A 528 -17.07 -9.74 -5.77
CA VAL A 528 -16.72 -8.88 -6.89
C VAL A 528 -15.58 -7.97 -6.45
N ILE A 529 -14.42 -8.15 -7.03
CA ILE A 529 -13.20 -7.41 -6.68
C ILE A 529 -13.26 -6.03 -7.33
N ASP A 530 -12.90 -4.99 -6.59
CA ASP A 530 -12.68 -3.65 -7.14
C ASP A 530 -11.36 -3.64 -7.94
N VAL A 531 -11.45 -3.86 -9.23
CA VAL A 531 -10.31 -3.83 -10.18
C VAL A 531 -10.19 -2.50 -10.94
N GLY A 532 -11.02 -1.52 -10.58
CA GLY A 532 -11.25 -0.34 -11.39
C GLY A 532 -12.17 -0.64 -12.55
N GLN A 533 -11.88 -0.18 -13.76
CA GLN A 533 -12.68 -0.52 -14.94
C GLN A 533 -12.30 -1.90 -15.42
N GLY A 534 -13.23 -2.85 -15.35
CA GLY A 534 -13.06 -4.26 -15.69
C GLY A 534 -13.83 -5.16 -14.73
N LEU A 535 -13.64 -6.47 -14.85
CA LEU A 535 -14.31 -7.47 -14.04
C LEU A 535 -13.34 -8.46 -13.40
N SER A 536 -13.58 -8.80 -12.14
CA SER A 536 -13.02 -9.98 -11.50
C SER A 536 -13.93 -10.43 -10.37
N VAL A 537 -14.26 -11.72 -10.36
CA VAL A 537 -15.17 -12.31 -9.38
C VAL A 537 -14.57 -13.58 -8.81
N VAL A 538 -14.49 -13.66 -7.50
CA VAL A 538 -14.12 -14.89 -6.79
C VAL A 538 -15.39 -15.55 -6.24
N VAL A 539 -15.58 -16.82 -6.52
CA VAL A 539 -16.66 -17.62 -5.95
C VAL A 539 -16.05 -18.75 -5.13
N ARG A 540 -16.44 -18.85 -3.87
CA ARG A 540 -15.97 -19.90 -2.96
C ARG A 540 -17.15 -20.76 -2.51
N THR A 541 -16.94 -22.05 -2.51
CA THR A 541 -17.77 -23.04 -1.82
C THR A 541 -17.06 -23.53 -0.56
N SER A 542 -17.56 -24.54 0.10
CA SER A 542 -16.93 -25.05 1.33
C SER A 542 -15.52 -25.63 1.10
N GLY A 543 -15.18 -26.09 -0.12
CA GLY A 543 -13.88 -26.71 -0.43
C GLY A 543 -13.23 -26.27 -1.73
N HIS A 544 -13.93 -25.46 -2.57
CA HIS A 544 -13.44 -25.11 -3.89
C HIS A 544 -13.53 -23.60 -4.14
N THR A 545 -12.66 -23.13 -5.04
CA THR A 545 -12.58 -21.72 -5.46
C THR A 545 -12.64 -21.61 -6.98
N LEU A 546 -13.55 -20.79 -7.48
CA LEU A 546 -13.61 -20.35 -8.87
C LEU A 546 -13.24 -18.89 -8.98
N LEU A 547 -12.38 -18.55 -9.94
CA LEU A 547 -12.07 -17.18 -10.33
C LEU A 547 -12.66 -16.91 -11.72
N TYR A 548 -13.44 -15.85 -11.84
CA TYR A 548 -14.05 -15.41 -13.08
C TYR A 548 -13.53 -14.02 -13.42
N ASP A 549 -12.80 -13.92 -14.49
CA ASP A 549 -12.03 -12.75 -14.96
C ASP A 549 -11.01 -12.20 -13.95
N MET A 550 -10.04 -11.42 -14.43
CA MET A 550 -8.87 -10.97 -13.64
C MET A 550 -8.60 -9.48 -13.76
N GLY A 551 -9.53 -8.73 -14.39
CA GLY A 551 -9.41 -7.29 -14.58
C GLY A 551 -8.34 -6.87 -15.58
N PRO A 552 -8.11 -5.56 -15.71
CA PRO A 552 -7.20 -5.00 -16.71
C PRO A 552 -5.72 -5.12 -16.29
N ALA A 553 -4.85 -5.24 -17.29
CA ALA A 553 -3.44 -4.99 -17.13
C ALA A 553 -2.93 -4.03 -18.22
N VAL A 554 -2.06 -3.13 -17.83
CA VAL A 554 -1.33 -2.24 -18.73
C VAL A 554 0.13 -2.64 -18.65
N HIS A 555 0.73 -2.97 -19.77
CA HIS A 555 2.14 -3.33 -19.84
C HIS A 555 3.00 -2.26 -19.17
N ASP A 556 3.88 -2.67 -18.26
CA ASP A 556 4.70 -1.79 -17.39
C ASP A 556 3.92 -0.71 -16.65
N GLY A 557 2.67 -1.01 -16.30
CA GLY A 557 1.78 -0.08 -15.67
C GLY A 557 0.99 -0.65 -14.50
N PHE A 558 -0.32 -0.46 -14.56
CA PHE A 558 -1.27 -1.03 -13.62
C PHE A 558 -1.66 -2.43 -14.08
N ASP A 559 -1.48 -3.42 -13.22
CA ASP A 559 -1.97 -4.79 -13.39
C ASP A 559 -2.96 -5.10 -12.26
N ALA A 560 -4.23 -5.36 -12.60
CA ALA A 560 -5.26 -5.69 -11.63
C ALA A 560 -5.04 -7.09 -11.04
N GLY A 561 -4.51 -8.02 -11.84
CA GLY A 561 -4.14 -9.37 -11.38
C GLY A 561 -3.17 -9.28 -10.21
N GLU A 562 -2.09 -8.51 -10.36
CA GLU A 562 -1.07 -8.34 -9.33
C GLU A 562 -1.55 -7.47 -8.15
N ARG A 563 -2.23 -6.35 -8.42
CA ARG A 563 -2.50 -5.32 -7.40
C ARG A 563 -3.84 -5.45 -6.68
N ALA A 564 -4.79 -6.20 -7.25
CA ALA A 564 -6.12 -6.37 -6.68
C ALA A 564 -6.50 -7.84 -6.51
N VAL A 565 -6.39 -8.66 -7.56
CA VAL A 565 -6.88 -10.05 -7.55
C VAL A 565 -6.01 -10.93 -6.66
N THR A 566 -4.70 -10.99 -6.91
CA THR A 566 -3.75 -11.79 -6.13
C THR A 566 -3.76 -11.46 -4.63
N PRO A 567 -3.69 -10.18 -4.21
CA PRO A 567 -3.79 -9.83 -2.80
C PRO A 567 -5.14 -10.22 -2.18
N THR A 568 -6.24 -10.12 -2.94
CA THR A 568 -7.57 -10.54 -2.46
C THR A 568 -7.65 -12.04 -2.27
N LEU A 569 -7.13 -12.83 -3.20
CA LEU A 569 -7.08 -14.28 -3.08
C LEU A 569 -6.28 -14.72 -1.85
N HIS A 570 -5.11 -14.12 -1.61
CA HIS A 570 -4.31 -14.38 -0.40
C HIS A 570 -5.07 -13.99 0.87
N ALA A 571 -5.69 -12.81 0.89
CA ALA A 571 -6.47 -12.34 2.05
C ALA A 571 -7.68 -13.23 2.35
N LEU A 572 -8.27 -13.83 1.33
CA LEU A 572 -9.34 -14.83 1.45
C LEU A 572 -8.82 -16.23 1.83
N GLY A 573 -7.49 -16.43 1.88
CA GLY A 573 -6.86 -17.71 2.21
C GLY A 573 -6.95 -18.74 1.10
N VAL A 574 -7.07 -18.30 -0.16
CA VAL A 574 -7.02 -19.17 -1.33
C VAL A 574 -5.57 -19.63 -1.53
N ALA A 575 -5.38 -20.93 -1.65
CA ALA A 575 -4.08 -21.53 -1.92
C ALA A 575 -3.96 -22.03 -3.37
N ARG A 576 -5.07 -22.35 -4.01
CA ARG A 576 -5.15 -22.76 -5.43
C ARG A 576 -6.50 -22.33 -6.00
N ILE A 577 -6.57 -22.21 -7.30
CA ILE A 577 -7.79 -21.93 -8.07
C ILE A 577 -8.24 -23.23 -8.71
N ASP A 578 -9.41 -23.76 -8.28
CA ASP A 578 -9.92 -25.02 -8.82
C ASP A 578 -10.49 -24.84 -10.25
N ALA A 579 -11.04 -23.65 -10.55
CA ALA A 579 -11.39 -23.26 -11.91
C ALA A 579 -11.18 -21.76 -12.12
N ALA A 580 -10.59 -21.40 -13.25
CA ALA A 580 -10.52 -20.03 -13.76
C ALA A 580 -11.41 -19.93 -15.03
N VAL A 581 -12.23 -18.91 -15.10
CA VAL A 581 -13.03 -18.59 -16.30
C VAL A 581 -12.57 -17.26 -16.84
N ILE A 582 -12.02 -17.25 -18.04
CA ILE A 582 -11.73 -16.04 -18.80
C ILE A 582 -12.93 -15.81 -19.73
N SER A 583 -13.80 -14.88 -19.38
CA SER A 583 -15.09 -14.72 -20.05
C SER A 583 -14.94 -14.40 -21.52
N HIS A 584 -13.97 -13.56 -21.87
CA HIS A 584 -13.53 -13.22 -23.22
C HIS A 584 -12.13 -12.58 -23.18
N GLY A 585 -11.54 -12.28 -24.34
CA GLY A 585 -10.15 -11.87 -24.46
C GLY A 585 -9.85 -10.38 -24.30
N ASP A 586 -10.83 -9.55 -23.92
CA ASP A 586 -10.60 -8.13 -23.74
C ASP A 586 -9.76 -7.85 -22.51
N ASN A 587 -8.95 -6.80 -22.58
CA ASN A 587 -7.95 -6.51 -21.57
C ASN A 587 -8.53 -6.29 -20.17
N ASP A 588 -9.71 -5.71 -20.07
CA ASP A 588 -10.36 -5.43 -18.78
C ASP A 588 -10.99 -6.68 -18.13
N HIS A 589 -10.87 -7.85 -18.76
CA HIS A 589 -11.26 -9.17 -18.25
C HIS A 589 -10.08 -10.13 -18.16
N ALA A 590 -9.31 -10.26 -19.24
CA ALA A 590 -8.19 -11.20 -19.36
C ALA A 590 -6.83 -10.61 -18.96
N GLY A 591 -6.71 -9.29 -18.85
CA GLY A 591 -5.42 -8.61 -18.71
C GLY A 591 -4.59 -9.10 -17.52
N GLY A 592 -5.23 -9.29 -16.38
CA GLY A 592 -4.56 -9.73 -15.14
C GLY A 592 -4.25 -11.25 -15.08
N TRP A 593 -4.66 -12.04 -16.10
CA TRP A 593 -4.47 -13.49 -16.11
C TRP A 593 -3.01 -13.93 -15.92
N PRO A 594 -2.00 -13.36 -16.62
CA PRO A 594 -0.61 -13.79 -16.47
C PRO A 594 -0.05 -13.61 -15.05
N ALA A 595 -0.49 -12.57 -14.35
CA ALA A 595 -0.07 -12.34 -12.96
C ALA A 595 -0.68 -13.38 -12.01
N VAL A 596 -1.95 -13.72 -12.20
CA VAL A 596 -2.65 -14.72 -11.39
C VAL A 596 -2.10 -16.13 -11.64
N GLU A 597 -1.90 -16.50 -12.91
CA GLU A 597 -1.38 -17.83 -13.30
C GLU A 597 0.04 -18.06 -12.76
N ARG A 598 0.86 -17.02 -12.67
CA ARG A 598 2.21 -17.10 -12.11
C ARG A 598 2.20 -17.34 -10.60
N GLU A 599 1.21 -16.81 -9.88
CA GLU A 599 1.16 -16.84 -8.42
C GLU A 599 0.35 -18.02 -7.87
N PHE A 600 -0.69 -18.46 -8.58
CA PHE A 600 -1.58 -19.51 -8.09
C PHE A 600 -1.60 -20.73 -9.02
N PRO A 601 -1.53 -21.96 -8.45
CA PRO A 601 -1.85 -23.17 -9.20
C PRO A 601 -3.31 -23.15 -9.68
N VAL A 602 -3.54 -23.26 -10.99
CA VAL A 602 -4.88 -23.33 -11.59
C VAL A 602 -5.12 -24.73 -12.10
N VAL A 603 -6.19 -25.39 -11.63
CA VAL A 603 -6.49 -26.79 -11.96
C VAL A 603 -7.20 -26.89 -13.33
N HIS A 604 -8.21 -26.03 -13.55
CA HIS A 604 -8.96 -25.95 -14.79
C HIS A 604 -9.06 -24.50 -15.24
N SER A 605 -8.96 -24.26 -16.54
CA SER A 605 -9.26 -22.95 -17.13
C SER A 605 -10.25 -23.10 -18.28
N PHE A 606 -11.15 -22.10 -18.39
CA PHE A 606 -12.19 -22.03 -19.41
C PHE A 606 -12.12 -20.68 -20.11
N ALA A 607 -12.26 -20.70 -21.44
CA ALA A 607 -12.46 -19.52 -22.27
C ALA A 607 -13.38 -19.86 -23.45
N PRO A 608 -13.95 -18.88 -24.17
CA PRO A 608 -14.69 -19.12 -25.39
C PRO A 608 -13.79 -19.77 -26.44
N GLU A 609 -14.37 -20.61 -27.29
CA GLU A 609 -13.66 -21.15 -28.47
C GLU A 609 -13.21 -20.00 -29.38
N GLY A 610 -11.96 -20.03 -29.85
CA GLY A 610 -11.36 -18.95 -30.66
C GLY A 610 -10.89 -17.71 -29.86
N SER A 611 -10.99 -17.73 -28.55
CA SER A 611 -10.43 -16.64 -27.70
C SER A 611 -8.92 -16.54 -27.89
N PRO A 612 -8.35 -15.32 -27.91
CA PRO A 612 -6.90 -15.13 -27.92
C PRO A 612 -6.21 -15.63 -26.65
N THR A 613 -6.96 -15.79 -25.56
CA THR A 613 -6.41 -16.30 -24.29
C THR A 613 -6.51 -17.82 -24.28
N ALA A 614 -5.37 -18.47 -24.13
CA ALA A 614 -5.29 -19.92 -24.06
C ALA A 614 -5.95 -20.43 -22.76
N ALA A 615 -6.78 -21.45 -22.89
CA ALA A 615 -7.43 -22.14 -21.77
C ALA A 615 -7.46 -23.65 -22.03
N LEU A 616 -7.54 -24.44 -20.94
CA LEU A 616 -7.58 -25.91 -21.05
C LEU A 616 -8.91 -26.45 -21.63
N SER A 617 -9.96 -25.68 -21.57
CA SER A 617 -11.30 -26.06 -21.97
C SER A 617 -12.12 -24.88 -22.48
N HIS A 618 -13.14 -25.17 -23.28
CA HIS A 618 -14.08 -24.13 -23.74
C HIS A 618 -15.31 -24.02 -22.82
N CYS A 619 -15.77 -22.80 -22.58
CA CYS A 619 -17.05 -22.53 -21.97
C CYS A 619 -18.14 -22.67 -23.03
N ILE A 620 -18.91 -23.75 -22.99
CA ILE A 620 -19.97 -24.06 -23.94
C ILE A 620 -21.27 -24.25 -23.18
N ALA A 621 -22.36 -23.65 -23.70
CA ALA A 621 -23.71 -23.77 -23.15
C ALA A 621 -24.12 -25.24 -22.90
N GLY A 622 -24.60 -25.52 -21.70
CA GLY A 622 -24.95 -26.85 -21.25
C GLY A 622 -23.84 -27.58 -20.49
N LYS A 623 -22.55 -27.20 -20.61
CA LYS A 623 -21.47 -27.77 -19.80
C LYS A 623 -21.69 -27.37 -18.35
N GLN A 624 -21.66 -28.37 -17.43
CA GLN A 624 -21.92 -28.14 -16.01
C GLN A 624 -21.08 -29.07 -15.15
N TRP A 625 -20.83 -28.63 -13.90
CA TRP A 625 -20.19 -29.43 -12.85
C TRP A 625 -20.77 -29.06 -11.49
N ARG A 626 -20.44 -29.83 -10.47
CA ARG A 626 -20.95 -29.61 -9.13
C ARG A 626 -19.81 -29.70 -8.11
N TRP A 627 -19.75 -28.70 -7.23
CA TRP A 627 -18.86 -28.68 -6.06
C TRP A 627 -19.65 -28.39 -4.80
N ASP A 628 -19.43 -29.15 -3.76
CA ASP A 628 -19.96 -28.92 -2.40
C ASP A 628 -21.47 -28.63 -2.37
N GLY A 629 -22.24 -29.27 -3.24
CA GLY A 629 -23.69 -29.05 -3.35
C GLY A 629 -24.10 -27.85 -4.21
N VAL A 630 -23.14 -27.09 -4.76
CA VAL A 630 -23.36 -25.97 -5.67
C VAL A 630 -23.14 -26.42 -7.12
N THR A 631 -24.06 -26.07 -8.01
CA THR A 631 -24.00 -26.40 -9.45
C THR A 631 -23.53 -25.18 -10.25
N PHE A 632 -22.56 -25.38 -11.12
CA PHE A 632 -22.03 -24.40 -12.06
C PHE A 632 -22.43 -24.82 -13.46
N ARG A 633 -23.03 -23.93 -14.26
CA ARG A 633 -23.51 -24.23 -15.61
C ARG A 633 -23.32 -23.07 -16.55
N PHE A 634 -22.62 -23.30 -17.67
CA PHE A 634 -22.55 -22.32 -18.75
C PHE A 634 -23.88 -22.25 -19.53
N LEU A 635 -24.33 -21.02 -19.78
CA LEU A 635 -25.54 -20.72 -20.58
C LEU A 635 -25.19 -20.18 -21.96
N HIS A 636 -23.98 -19.65 -22.13
CA HIS A 636 -23.42 -19.07 -23.36
C HIS A 636 -21.90 -19.16 -23.30
N PRO A 637 -21.20 -19.22 -24.46
CA PRO A 637 -21.70 -19.35 -25.87
C PRO A 637 -22.30 -20.72 -26.17
N THR A 638 -23.15 -20.77 -27.22
CA THR A 638 -23.63 -22.04 -27.76
C THR A 638 -22.51 -22.77 -28.50
N PRO A 639 -22.61 -24.11 -28.69
CA PRO A 639 -21.67 -24.80 -29.58
C PRO A 639 -21.60 -24.09 -30.94
N ASP A 640 -20.41 -24.05 -31.53
CA ASP A 640 -20.12 -23.41 -32.82
C ASP A 640 -20.42 -21.90 -32.92
N PHE A 641 -20.58 -21.21 -31.76
CA PHE A 641 -20.73 -19.77 -31.73
C PHE A 641 -19.38 -19.11 -32.07
N PRO A 642 -19.33 -18.24 -33.12
CA PRO A 642 -18.08 -17.62 -33.50
C PRO A 642 -17.55 -16.69 -32.40
N TYR A 643 -16.22 -16.60 -32.26
CA TYR A 643 -15.63 -15.63 -31.33
C TYR A 643 -15.85 -14.20 -31.85
N LEU A 644 -16.68 -13.44 -31.14
CA LEU A 644 -17.06 -12.07 -31.47
C LEU A 644 -16.75 -11.11 -30.27
N GLY A 645 -15.62 -11.31 -29.59
CA GLY A 645 -15.27 -10.52 -28.42
C GLY A 645 -16.34 -10.63 -27.33
N ASN A 646 -16.87 -9.49 -26.89
CA ASN A 646 -17.89 -9.39 -25.83
C ASN A 646 -19.09 -10.33 -26.03
N GLU A 647 -19.57 -10.44 -27.29
CA GLU A 647 -20.73 -11.26 -27.60
C GLU A 647 -20.48 -12.78 -27.46
N ALA A 648 -19.23 -13.20 -27.39
CA ALA A 648 -18.85 -14.59 -27.09
C ALA A 648 -18.62 -14.83 -25.59
N GLY A 649 -18.94 -13.87 -24.74
CA GLY A 649 -18.69 -13.91 -23.29
C GLY A 649 -19.31 -15.13 -22.60
N CYS A 650 -18.54 -15.81 -21.74
CA CYS A 650 -18.95 -17.00 -20.99
C CYS A 650 -20.01 -16.66 -19.93
N VAL A 651 -21.29 -16.79 -20.22
CA VAL A 651 -22.35 -16.61 -19.21
C VAL A 651 -22.41 -17.85 -18.30
N LEU A 652 -22.15 -17.65 -17.02
CA LEU A 652 -22.11 -18.71 -16.01
C LEU A 652 -23.22 -18.53 -14.98
N ARG A 653 -24.09 -19.55 -14.84
CA ARG A 653 -25.03 -19.69 -13.74
C ARG A 653 -24.42 -20.54 -12.64
N ILE A 654 -24.49 -20.03 -11.40
CA ILE A 654 -24.05 -20.72 -10.19
C ILE A 654 -25.27 -20.88 -9.30
N GLU A 655 -25.63 -22.10 -8.96
CA GLU A 655 -26.82 -22.43 -8.22
C GLU A 655 -26.52 -23.24 -6.98
N GLY A 656 -26.67 -22.60 -5.82
CA GLY A 656 -26.65 -23.25 -4.53
C GLY A 656 -27.99 -23.91 -4.19
N ARG A 657 -28.13 -24.41 -2.94
CA ARG A 657 -29.37 -25.04 -2.49
C ARG A 657 -30.56 -24.05 -2.44
N HIS A 658 -30.32 -22.78 -2.13
CA HIS A 658 -31.35 -21.78 -1.85
C HIS A 658 -31.31 -20.58 -2.79
N HIS A 659 -30.15 -20.24 -3.28
CA HIS A 659 -29.89 -19.02 -4.05
C HIS A 659 -29.08 -19.30 -5.31
N ALA A 660 -29.24 -18.41 -6.28
CA ALA A 660 -28.49 -18.48 -7.52
C ALA A 660 -27.87 -17.10 -7.89
N VAL A 661 -26.74 -17.16 -8.58
CA VAL A 661 -26.08 -16.00 -9.17
C VAL A 661 -25.84 -16.21 -10.67
N LEU A 662 -25.93 -15.14 -11.44
CA LEU A 662 -25.62 -15.10 -12.85
C LEU A 662 -24.45 -14.18 -13.09
N LEU A 663 -23.37 -14.73 -13.65
CA LEU A 663 -22.21 -13.99 -14.14
C LEU A 663 -22.37 -13.86 -15.65
N THR A 664 -22.42 -12.63 -16.15
CA THR A 664 -22.92 -12.33 -17.50
C THR A 664 -21.81 -11.90 -18.47
N ALA A 665 -20.60 -11.68 -17.98
CA ALA A 665 -19.53 -11.05 -18.77
C ALA A 665 -20.00 -9.73 -19.41
N ASP A 666 -19.55 -9.46 -20.64
CA ASP A 666 -19.86 -8.24 -21.38
C ASP A 666 -20.84 -8.46 -22.53
N ILE A 667 -21.72 -9.46 -22.40
CA ILE A 667 -22.74 -9.72 -23.44
C ILE A 667 -23.64 -8.50 -23.64
N GLY A 668 -24.04 -8.29 -24.92
CA GLY A 668 -24.96 -7.24 -25.32
C GLY A 668 -26.40 -7.72 -25.40
N GLU A 669 -27.30 -6.75 -25.66
CA GLU A 669 -28.77 -6.98 -25.77
C GLU A 669 -29.16 -8.12 -26.70
N VAL A 670 -28.41 -8.34 -27.78
CA VAL A 670 -28.71 -9.41 -28.77
C VAL A 670 -28.58 -10.80 -28.11
N ILE A 671 -27.52 -11.01 -27.37
CA ILE A 671 -27.26 -12.26 -26.64
C ILE A 671 -28.24 -12.41 -25.48
N GLU A 672 -28.50 -11.33 -24.74
CA GLU A 672 -29.46 -11.31 -23.64
C GLU A 672 -30.87 -11.77 -24.12
N ARG A 673 -31.39 -11.19 -25.18
CA ARG A 673 -32.67 -11.61 -25.80
C ARG A 673 -32.62 -13.06 -26.29
N GLY A 674 -31.48 -13.49 -26.86
CA GLY A 674 -31.26 -14.87 -27.25
C GLY A 674 -31.36 -15.84 -26.06
N LEU A 675 -30.80 -15.47 -24.91
CA LEU A 675 -30.88 -16.23 -23.66
C LEU A 675 -32.31 -16.28 -23.11
N VAL A 676 -33.06 -15.16 -23.13
CA VAL A 676 -34.46 -15.11 -22.70
C VAL A 676 -35.31 -16.09 -23.51
N ARG A 677 -35.10 -16.18 -24.83
CA ARG A 677 -35.84 -17.12 -25.69
C ARG A 677 -35.44 -18.58 -25.48
N ARG A 678 -34.15 -18.86 -25.27
CA ARG A 678 -33.63 -20.24 -25.22
C ARG A 678 -33.75 -20.87 -23.83
N VAL A 679 -33.44 -20.09 -22.76
CA VAL A 679 -33.29 -20.64 -21.41
C VAL A 679 -33.89 -19.74 -20.31
N PRO A 680 -35.16 -19.25 -20.46
CA PRO A 680 -35.71 -18.24 -19.55
C PRO A 680 -35.72 -18.68 -18.09
N ARG A 681 -35.96 -19.98 -17.81
CA ARG A 681 -35.95 -20.51 -16.44
C ARG A 681 -34.57 -20.52 -15.84
N ALA A 682 -33.51 -20.68 -16.65
CA ALA A 682 -32.13 -20.69 -16.17
C ALA A 682 -31.58 -19.28 -15.92
N LEU A 683 -32.26 -18.23 -16.35
CA LEU A 683 -31.88 -16.84 -16.07
C LEU A 683 -32.29 -16.39 -14.66
N ARG A 684 -33.26 -17.05 -14.01
CA ARG A 684 -33.71 -16.67 -12.67
C ARG A 684 -32.57 -16.77 -11.69
N ALA A 685 -32.19 -15.67 -11.09
CA ALA A 685 -31.08 -15.57 -10.15
C ALA A 685 -31.31 -14.44 -9.14
N ASP A 686 -31.07 -14.69 -7.87
CA ASP A 686 -31.19 -13.66 -6.84
C ASP A 686 -30.14 -12.54 -7.01
N ILE A 687 -29.00 -12.88 -7.60
CA ILE A 687 -27.85 -12.00 -7.77
C ILE A 687 -27.45 -12.03 -9.25
N VAL A 688 -27.23 -10.86 -9.83
CA VAL A 688 -26.69 -10.73 -11.19
C VAL A 688 -25.49 -9.79 -11.16
N VAL A 689 -24.37 -10.21 -11.72
CA VAL A 689 -23.30 -9.30 -12.10
C VAL A 689 -23.73 -8.64 -13.40
N VAL A 690 -23.91 -7.32 -13.36
CA VAL A 690 -24.52 -6.55 -14.45
C VAL A 690 -23.67 -6.65 -15.72
N PRO A 691 -24.28 -6.99 -16.87
CA PRO A 691 -23.53 -7.14 -18.11
C PRO A 691 -22.82 -5.85 -18.53
N HIS A 692 -21.62 -6.02 -19.09
CA HIS A 692 -20.84 -4.98 -19.74
C HIS A 692 -20.69 -3.71 -18.86
N HIS A 693 -20.41 -3.93 -17.57
CA HIS A 693 -20.22 -2.89 -16.55
C HIS A 693 -21.38 -1.87 -16.47
N GLY A 694 -22.56 -2.20 -16.97
CA GLY A 694 -23.68 -1.27 -17.07
C GLY A 694 -23.63 -0.34 -18.27
N SER A 695 -23.16 -0.82 -19.42
CA SER A 695 -23.23 -0.16 -20.73
C SER A 695 -24.66 -0.04 -21.24
N ASN A 696 -24.97 1.00 -22.02
CA ASN A 696 -26.29 1.15 -22.66
C ASN A 696 -26.60 0.06 -23.71
N GLY A 697 -25.58 -0.61 -24.25
CA GLY A 697 -25.72 -1.72 -25.18
C GLY A 697 -26.05 -3.06 -24.54
N SER A 698 -26.31 -3.07 -23.23
CA SER A 698 -26.65 -4.25 -22.44
C SER A 698 -27.79 -3.95 -21.46
N SER A 699 -28.18 -4.96 -20.68
CA SER A 699 -29.27 -4.86 -19.69
C SER A 699 -30.62 -4.58 -20.34
N ASP A 700 -30.98 -5.43 -21.32
CA ASP A 700 -32.28 -5.41 -21.99
C ASP A 700 -33.42 -5.60 -20.95
N PRO A 701 -34.52 -4.85 -21.04
CA PRO A 701 -35.62 -4.95 -20.09
C PRO A 701 -36.21 -6.35 -19.95
N GLU A 702 -36.33 -7.13 -21.06
CA GLU A 702 -36.82 -8.50 -21.00
C GLU A 702 -35.85 -9.43 -20.26
N PHE A 703 -34.55 -9.22 -20.48
CA PHE A 703 -33.50 -9.95 -19.77
C PHE A 703 -33.56 -9.65 -18.28
N ILE A 704 -33.59 -8.36 -17.90
CA ILE A 704 -33.68 -7.93 -16.48
C ILE A 704 -34.91 -8.57 -15.84
N ALA A 705 -36.09 -8.47 -16.47
CA ALA A 705 -37.34 -9.04 -15.98
C ALA A 705 -37.26 -10.57 -15.82
N ALA A 706 -36.58 -11.28 -16.73
CA ALA A 706 -36.42 -12.72 -16.69
C ALA A 706 -35.51 -13.19 -15.53
N THR A 707 -34.58 -12.33 -15.04
CA THR A 707 -33.67 -12.68 -13.95
C THR A 707 -34.37 -12.70 -12.61
N HIS A 708 -35.36 -11.86 -12.37
CA HIS A 708 -35.97 -11.61 -11.03
C HIS A 708 -34.92 -11.27 -9.96
N ALA A 709 -33.86 -10.57 -10.32
CA ALA A 709 -32.73 -10.29 -9.44
C ALA A 709 -33.12 -9.39 -8.27
N ARG A 710 -32.65 -9.75 -7.07
CA ARG A 710 -32.72 -8.92 -5.86
C ARG A 710 -31.53 -7.98 -5.77
N PHE A 711 -30.37 -8.40 -6.28
CA PHE A 711 -29.11 -7.65 -6.28
C PHE A 711 -28.54 -7.60 -7.69
N ALA A 712 -28.24 -6.41 -8.16
CA ALA A 712 -27.52 -6.14 -9.39
C ALA A 712 -26.14 -5.54 -9.03
N LEU A 713 -25.10 -6.35 -9.18
CA LEU A 713 -23.73 -5.97 -8.79
C LEU A 713 -23.00 -5.42 -10.02
N VAL A 714 -22.54 -4.18 -9.96
CA VAL A 714 -21.79 -3.53 -11.02
C VAL A 714 -20.31 -3.54 -10.68
N SER A 715 -19.48 -4.00 -11.60
CA SER A 715 -18.03 -3.82 -11.52
C SER A 715 -17.63 -2.67 -12.43
N SER A 716 -17.22 -1.53 -11.89
CA SER A 716 -16.85 -0.37 -12.68
C SER A 716 -15.75 0.46 -11.99
N GLY A 717 -15.04 1.29 -12.77
CA GLY A 717 -14.03 2.22 -12.28
C GLY A 717 -14.62 3.60 -12.00
N TRP A 718 -14.21 4.23 -10.91
CA TRP A 718 -14.62 5.60 -10.61
C TRP A 718 -14.21 6.58 -11.71
N GLY A 719 -15.20 7.34 -12.22
CA GLY A 719 -14.96 8.32 -13.27
C GLY A 719 -14.34 7.72 -14.53
N ASN A 720 -14.69 6.47 -14.87
CA ASN A 720 -14.21 5.82 -16.07
C ASN A 720 -14.62 6.58 -17.34
N ARG A 721 -13.83 6.44 -18.40
CA ARG A 721 -14.02 7.18 -19.68
C ARG A 721 -15.32 6.83 -20.41
N PHE A 722 -15.88 5.67 -20.10
CA PHE A 722 -17.11 5.17 -20.73
C PHE A 722 -18.38 5.71 -20.05
N GLY A 723 -18.24 6.23 -18.83
CA GLY A 723 -19.36 6.69 -17.99
C GLY A 723 -20.22 5.54 -17.48
N HIS A 724 -19.64 4.35 -17.29
CA HIS A 724 -20.32 3.19 -16.72
C HIS A 724 -20.34 3.24 -15.18
N PRO A 725 -21.40 2.71 -14.53
CA PRO A 725 -22.69 2.32 -15.17
C PRO A 725 -23.45 3.53 -15.68
N ARG A 726 -24.13 3.37 -16.81
CA ARG A 726 -25.00 4.43 -17.35
C ARG A 726 -26.23 4.60 -16.46
N PRO A 727 -26.65 5.85 -16.17
CA PRO A 727 -27.82 6.10 -15.34
C PRO A 727 -29.07 5.33 -15.76
N GLN A 728 -29.35 5.29 -17.06
CA GLN A 728 -30.51 4.58 -17.61
C GLN A 728 -30.47 3.07 -17.34
N VAL A 729 -29.28 2.46 -17.30
CA VAL A 729 -29.11 1.05 -16.95
C VAL A 729 -29.41 0.84 -15.47
N VAL A 730 -28.88 1.72 -14.60
CA VAL A 730 -29.15 1.67 -13.16
C VAL A 730 -30.67 1.80 -12.91
N GLU A 731 -31.33 2.77 -13.56
CA GLU A 731 -32.78 2.97 -13.47
C GLU A 731 -33.59 1.74 -13.90
N ARG A 732 -33.19 1.06 -14.99
CA ARG A 732 -33.87 -0.18 -15.46
C ARG A 732 -33.80 -1.29 -14.41
N TRP A 733 -32.63 -1.52 -13.79
CA TRP A 733 -32.48 -2.52 -12.73
C TRP A 733 -33.26 -2.14 -11.47
N CYS A 734 -33.25 -0.85 -11.09
CA CYS A 734 -34.05 -0.35 -9.98
C CYS A 734 -35.56 -0.51 -10.21
N ALA A 735 -36.04 -0.15 -11.40
CA ALA A 735 -37.44 -0.28 -11.76
C ALA A 735 -37.94 -1.75 -11.74
N ALA A 736 -37.03 -2.69 -12.00
CA ALA A 736 -37.27 -4.12 -11.85
C ALA A 736 -37.22 -4.63 -10.42
N GLY A 737 -36.93 -3.78 -9.41
CA GLY A 737 -36.88 -4.11 -8.00
C GLY A 737 -35.52 -4.62 -7.52
N ALA A 738 -34.46 -4.56 -8.32
CA ALA A 738 -33.13 -4.97 -7.91
C ALA A 738 -32.41 -3.83 -7.16
N ARG A 739 -31.72 -4.17 -6.08
CA ARG A 739 -30.76 -3.26 -5.44
C ARG A 739 -29.47 -3.21 -6.24
N VAL A 740 -29.16 -2.07 -6.85
CA VAL A 740 -27.91 -1.85 -7.59
C VAL A 740 -26.80 -1.43 -6.65
N VAL A 741 -25.63 -2.06 -6.77
CA VAL A 741 -24.43 -1.84 -5.94
C VAL A 741 -23.21 -1.82 -6.82
N ASP A 742 -22.29 -0.85 -6.65
CA ASP A 742 -21.19 -0.57 -7.56
C ASP A 742 -19.83 -0.57 -6.85
N THR A 743 -18.87 -1.35 -7.38
CA THR A 743 -17.51 -1.43 -6.82
C THR A 743 -16.79 -0.09 -6.80
N SER A 744 -17.04 0.78 -7.76
CA SER A 744 -16.39 2.09 -7.84
C SER A 744 -16.68 2.98 -6.63
N ARG A 745 -17.83 2.80 -6.00
CA ARG A 745 -18.28 3.58 -4.83
C ARG A 745 -18.02 2.84 -3.52
N GLU A 746 -18.25 1.54 -3.51
CA GLU A 746 -18.37 0.73 -2.31
C GLU A 746 -17.15 -0.17 -2.06
N GLY A 747 -16.21 -0.22 -3.04
CA GLY A 747 -15.09 -1.15 -3.03
C GLY A 747 -15.56 -2.56 -3.35
N ALA A 748 -14.77 -3.57 -3.01
CA ALA A 748 -15.14 -4.97 -3.22
C ALA A 748 -16.49 -5.30 -2.57
N LEU A 749 -17.31 -6.05 -3.31
CA LEU A 749 -18.64 -6.49 -2.89
C LEU A 749 -18.60 -7.97 -2.55
N THR A 750 -18.81 -8.32 -1.29
CA THR A 750 -18.86 -9.72 -0.86
C THR A 750 -20.30 -10.10 -0.54
N VAL A 751 -20.81 -11.10 -1.26
CA VAL A 751 -22.15 -11.66 -1.04
C VAL A 751 -22.00 -13.07 -0.51
N ARG A 752 -22.62 -13.36 0.63
CA ARG A 752 -22.78 -14.72 1.15
C ARG A 752 -24.21 -15.16 0.91
N ALA A 753 -24.36 -16.32 0.28
CA ALA A 753 -25.65 -16.91 -0.06
C ALA A 753 -25.73 -18.32 0.55
N ASP A 754 -26.53 -18.46 1.58
CA ASP A 754 -26.71 -19.73 2.32
C ASP A 754 -28.16 -19.93 2.77
N ALA A 755 -28.41 -20.93 3.64
CA ALA A 755 -29.74 -21.23 4.15
C ALA A 755 -30.35 -20.11 5.01
N THR A 756 -29.56 -19.18 5.51
CA THR A 756 -30.02 -18.04 6.33
C THR A 756 -30.46 -16.86 5.48
N GLY A 757 -30.10 -16.88 4.20
CA GLY A 757 -30.43 -15.83 3.23
C GLY A 757 -29.22 -15.29 2.49
N ILE A 758 -29.36 -14.08 1.96
CA ILE A 758 -28.31 -13.38 1.26
C ILE A 758 -27.86 -12.20 2.11
N THR A 759 -26.56 -12.16 2.41
CA THR A 759 -25.93 -10.99 3.05
C THR A 759 -24.95 -10.34 2.09
N LEU A 760 -24.96 -9.00 2.01
CA LEU A 760 -24.07 -8.21 1.20
C LEU A 760 -23.20 -7.34 2.09
N ALA A 761 -21.89 -7.51 2.00
CA ALA A 761 -20.89 -6.67 2.64
C ALA A 761 -20.15 -5.83 1.57
N GLN A 762 -20.08 -4.55 1.81
CA GLN A 762 -19.43 -3.56 0.96
C GLN A 762 -18.15 -3.11 1.66
N ARG A 763 -16.97 -3.26 1.03
CA ARG A 763 -15.68 -3.09 1.70
C ARG A 763 -15.49 -1.71 2.34
N ARG A 764 -15.92 -0.63 1.68
CA ARG A 764 -15.79 0.73 2.21
C ARG A 764 -16.71 0.98 3.41
N PHE A 765 -17.87 0.33 3.47
CA PHE A 765 -18.80 0.45 4.59
C PHE A 765 -18.47 -0.50 5.74
N ALA A 766 -18.01 -1.70 5.45
CA ALA A 766 -17.58 -2.68 6.46
C ALA A 766 -16.30 -2.24 7.19
N HIS A 767 -15.41 -1.52 6.49
CA HIS A 767 -14.15 -1.00 7.03
C HIS A 767 -14.02 0.50 6.75
N PRO A 768 -14.89 1.33 7.36
CA PRO A 768 -14.96 2.76 7.08
C PRO A 768 -13.70 3.47 7.61
N ARG A 769 -13.22 4.44 6.85
CA ARG A 769 -12.07 5.29 7.22
C ARG A 769 -12.42 6.74 6.95
N PHE A 770 -11.96 7.68 7.80
CA PHE A 770 -12.29 9.08 7.60
C PHE A 770 -11.65 9.69 6.34
N TRP A 771 -10.61 9.09 5.80
CA TRP A 771 -9.96 9.51 4.55
C TRP A 771 -10.51 8.83 3.30
N ASP A 772 -11.55 8.03 3.43
CA ASP A 772 -12.14 7.32 2.29
C ASP A 772 -12.69 8.32 1.26
N ALA A 773 -12.30 8.14 0.01
CA ALA A 773 -12.68 9.01 -1.10
C ALA A 773 -14.20 9.07 -1.32
N ALA A 774 -14.94 8.01 -1.01
CA ALA A 774 -16.39 7.98 -1.13
C ALA A 774 -17.09 9.03 -0.26
N ARG A 775 -16.46 9.52 0.80
CA ARG A 775 -17.02 10.54 1.70
C ARG A 775 -16.95 11.96 1.15
N ARG A 776 -16.09 12.21 0.17
CA ARG A 776 -15.91 13.54 -0.45
C ARG A 776 -17.01 13.89 -1.43
N VAL A 777 -17.52 12.88 -2.10
CA VAL A 777 -18.62 13.03 -3.04
C VAL A 777 -19.87 12.91 -2.20
N GLY A 778 -20.50 14.05 -1.89
CA GLY A 778 -21.83 14.03 -1.29
C GLY A 778 -22.69 13.06 -2.07
N GLN A 779 -23.46 12.26 -1.36
CA GLN A 779 -24.22 11.12 -1.87
C GLN A 779 -25.14 11.50 -3.04
N THR A 780 -24.59 11.68 -4.26
CA THR A 780 -25.39 11.63 -5.46
C THR A 780 -25.59 10.14 -5.76
N HIS A 781 -26.66 9.63 -5.21
CA HIS A 781 -26.97 8.22 -5.19
C HIS A 781 -27.45 7.73 -6.57
N PHE A 782 -26.83 6.66 -7.03
CA PHE A 782 -27.44 5.73 -7.96
C PHE A 782 -27.82 4.41 -7.22
N SER A 783 -28.16 4.46 -5.94
CA SER A 783 -28.67 3.27 -5.25
C SER A 783 -30.21 3.37 -5.14
N CYS A 784 -30.87 2.32 -5.58
CA CYS A 784 -32.35 2.22 -5.53
C CYS A 784 -32.95 2.34 -4.12
N GLY A 785 -32.13 2.37 -3.08
CA GLY A 785 -32.56 2.44 -1.69
C GLY A 785 -32.84 3.83 -1.17
N ASP A 786 -32.32 4.86 -1.80
CA ASP A 786 -32.40 6.22 -1.24
C ASP A 786 -33.56 7.04 -1.77
N SER A 787 -34.09 6.74 -2.95
CA SER A 787 -35.34 7.33 -3.44
C SER A 787 -36.53 6.92 -2.58
N ALA A 788 -36.61 5.68 -2.12
CA ALA A 788 -37.68 5.21 -1.25
C ALA A 788 -37.60 5.80 0.19
N GLN A 789 -36.42 6.15 0.68
CA GLN A 789 -36.27 6.82 1.98
C GLN A 789 -36.47 8.34 1.89
N ALA A 790 -36.13 8.98 0.76
CA ALA A 790 -36.43 10.37 0.50
C ALA A 790 -37.95 10.61 0.38
N ASP A 791 -38.68 9.78 -0.39
CA ASP A 791 -40.14 9.85 -0.51
C ASP A 791 -40.85 9.54 0.83
N ALA A 792 -40.29 8.64 1.66
CA ALA A 792 -40.81 8.38 3.00
C ALA A 792 -40.54 9.53 3.98
N ALA A 793 -39.47 10.27 3.83
CA ALA A 793 -39.15 11.44 4.67
C ALA A 793 -39.95 12.68 4.26
N GLU A 794 -40.22 12.87 2.96
CA GLU A 794 -41.11 13.95 2.48
C GLU A 794 -42.60 13.66 2.78
N GLY A 795 -43.05 12.41 2.76
CA GLY A 795 -44.40 12.00 3.12
C GLY A 795 -44.74 12.23 4.62
N ILE A 796 -43.74 12.32 5.49
CA ILE A 796 -43.94 12.60 6.93
C ILE A 796 -43.92 14.11 7.23
N ALA A 797 -43.36 14.94 6.33
CA ALA A 797 -43.27 16.38 6.51
C ALA A 797 -44.52 17.15 6.00
N THR A 798 -45.44 16.52 5.29
CA THR A 798 -46.67 17.14 4.74
C THR A 798 -47.93 16.68 5.41
N GLY A 799 -47.86 15.90 6.50
CA GLY A 799 -48.99 15.38 7.26
C GLY A 799 -48.92 15.72 8.75
N GLY A 800 -48.69 17.01 9.09
CA GLY A 800 -48.73 17.46 10.48
C GLY A 800 -49.09 18.93 10.56
#